data_54608d720a1323aa1f618d95aa409557
#
_entry.id   54608d720a1323aa1f618d95aa409557
#
_cell.length_a   1.000
_cell.length_b   1.000
_cell.length_c   1.000
_cell.angle_alpha   90.00
_cell.angle_beta   90.00
_cell.angle_gamma   90.00
#
_symmetry.space_group_name_H-M   'P 1'
#
loop_
_entity.id
_entity.type
_entity.pdbx_description
1 polymer ?
#
loop_
_entity_poly.entity_id
_entity_poly.type
_entity_poly.pdbx_seq_one_letter_code
_entity_poly.pdbx_strand_id
1 'polypeptide(L)'
;MIVPLPRGMFRLVTKTVCAPIALLALFLCSPVHSYAATDVLTIPMEDTKEASWNLEADKLVTLSDNTIVEAQGGVVLQRGNDILKADFARYYSATNWVYLKGNVFVRMGKDDIHSDEAEFDLHSKTGWLTNGHVFMEGPHIYFSGSRIIKHWGDRYTFNKAKVTTCDGTSPAWSMNAEQAVVEIDGYAQLFHSTFDVKNTGIFYSPFMVLPAKTTRQSGLLPPDYGISDKRGFYYTQPYFWAIDESHDMTFYGGWMTKIGPSLSVEYRANEFTDQKTWLAATGIYDKDTVAIPGTSRVSENKQTLRTNNDRYWLRGMADGFLGASTWRYRSNIDYVSDQDFLREFNQGPTGFDRTRDNLFRMFGRDLQEDDQNRVSAALVSNDWQRVGIVASMRYEQDPALGHGNRAQSQDELVQRLPQLDLFLYKGRIVPQIPLELEAQFQSGYMYRASGTTGGRTEIYPKLSVPLDFGFGSVIGTVGLRQTYYNTDRKEHTSPLAMYMDNSASPRQTGESRTMIDMDIQGYTEASRIWQIGDESSIPLKPENAGKQMWTAVRHEIQPRIRYSRTPHVDQEKNPFYLMEDRILPRDELTYSITNIVTRKGSIVSVTGEGDKQEARRSTFYQDLLRWRIESGYDFEEARRDRYRDE
;
A
#
# COMPACT_ATOMS: atom_id res chain seq x y z
N MET A 1 -29.36 43.44 -23.50
CA MET A 1 -29.81 43.68 -22.14
C MET A 1 -29.16 42.63 -21.25
N ILE A 2 -28.02 42.99 -20.66
CA ILE A 2 -27.14 42.06 -19.90
C ILE A 2 -27.53 42.23 -18.42
N VAL A 3 -28.05 41.17 -17.84
CA VAL A 3 -28.39 41.13 -16.41
C VAL A 3 -27.12 40.72 -15.66
N PRO A 4 -26.66 41.46 -14.64
CA PRO A 4 -25.48 41.08 -13.87
C PRO A 4 -25.83 40.01 -12.85
N LEU A 5 -25.09 38.89 -12.88
CA LEU A 5 -25.11 37.83 -11.86
C LEU A 5 -24.58 38.33 -10.50
N PRO A 6 -25.14 37.94 -9.39
CA PRO A 6 -24.73 38.41 -8.07
C PRO A 6 -23.36 37.88 -7.68
N ARG A 7 -22.48 38.76 -7.25
CA ARG A 7 -21.07 38.53 -6.83
C ARG A 7 -20.85 37.54 -5.66
N GLY A 8 -21.93 37.01 -5.07
CA GLY A 8 -21.84 36.07 -3.95
C GLY A 8 -21.60 34.60 -4.33
N MET A 9 -21.95 34.21 -5.56
CA MET A 9 -21.95 32.80 -5.97
C MET A 9 -20.55 32.28 -6.32
N PHE A 10 -19.64 33.17 -6.72
CA PHE A 10 -18.26 32.80 -7.04
C PHE A 10 -17.36 32.54 -5.82
N ARG A 11 -17.74 33.08 -4.64
CA ARG A 11 -16.97 32.87 -3.39
C ARG A 11 -17.28 31.53 -2.69
N LEU A 12 -18.44 30.94 -2.93
CA LEU A 12 -18.80 29.65 -2.31
C LEU A 12 -18.21 28.46 -3.07
N VAL A 13 -18.19 28.51 -4.40
CA VAL A 13 -17.65 27.44 -5.25
C VAL A 13 -16.13 27.32 -5.09
N THR A 14 -15.43 28.45 -4.89
CA THR A 14 -13.97 28.44 -4.67
C THR A 14 -13.59 27.91 -3.28
N LYS A 15 -14.43 28.01 -2.27
CA LYS A 15 -14.09 27.51 -0.92
C LYS A 15 -14.30 26.00 -0.74
N THR A 16 -15.25 25.40 -1.45
CA THR A 16 -15.55 23.97 -1.31
C THR A 16 -14.69 23.09 -2.22
N VAL A 17 -14.25 23.62 -3.35
CA VAL A 17 -13.40 22.87 -4.31
C VAL A 17 -11.90 23.07 -4.04
N CYS A 18 -11.50 24.17 -3.37
CA CYS A 18 -10.08 24.43 -3.10
C CYS A 18 -9.48 23.60 -1.95
N ALA A 19 -10.30 23.08 -1.00
CA ALA A 19 -9.74 22.29 0.10
C ALA A 19 -9.10 20.96 -0.36
N PRO A 20 -9.75 20.13 -1.20
CA PRO A 20 -9.11 18.92 -1.72
C PRO A 20 -8.01 19.22 -2.75
N ILE A 21 -8.12 20.32 -3.52
CA ILE A 21 -7.08 20.73 -4.47
C ILE A 21 -5.85 21.30 -3.75
N ALA A 22 -6.03 22.01 -2.63
CA ALA A 22 -4.93 22.47 -1.80
C ALA A 22 -4.18 21.29 -1.13
N LEU A 23 -4.88 20.22 -0.75
CA LEU A 23 -4.25 18.98 -0.29
C LEU A 23 -3.44 18.31 -1.41
N LEU A 24 -3.96 18.29 -2.64
CA LEU A 24 -3.26 17.74 -3.80
C LEU A 24 -2.05 18.60 -4.19
N ALA A 25 -2.15 19.93 -4.11
CA ALA A 25 -1.06 20.86 -4.41
C ALA A 25 0.09 20.79 -3.39
N LEU A 26 -0.19 20.52 -2.12
CA LEU A 26 0.84 20.29 -1.10
C LEU A 26 1.67 19.01 -1.36
N PHE A 27 1.08 18.01 -2.04
CA PHE A 27 1.78 16.79 -2.43
C PHE A 27 2.57 16.91 -3.73
N LEU A 28 2.15 17.79 -4.65
CA LEU A 28 2.87 18.03 -5.92
C LEU A 28 4.06 18.98 -5.75
N CYS A 29 4.17 19.69 -4.61
CA CYS A 29 5.29 20.57 -4.27
C CYS A 29 6.35 19.90 -3.39
N SER A 30 6.51 18.58 -3.42
CA SER A 30 7.74 17.96 -2.94
C SER A 30 8.89 18.48 -3.81
N PRO A 31 9.95 19.09 -3.24
CA PRO A 31 11.08 19.51 -4.06
C PRO A 31 11.67 18.24 -4.68
N VAL A 32 11.54 18.11 -5.99
CA VAL A 32 12.32 17.17 -6.78
C VAL A 32 13.78 17.63 -6.60
N HIS A 33 14.47 17.03 -5.64
CA HIS A 33 15.92 17.14 -5.59
C HIS A 33 16.43 16.32 -6.76
N SER A 34 16.72 17.00 -7.88
CA SER A 34 17.55 16.43 -8.92
C SER A 34 18.92 16.21 -8.28
N TYR A 35 19.18 15.00 -7.84
CA TYR A 35 20.54 14.57 -7.61
C TYR A 35 21.22 14.56 -8.97
N ALA A 36 22.09 15.53 -9.20
CA ALA A 36 23.05 15.49 -10.28
C ALA A 36 23.79 14.15 -10.12
N ALA A 37 23.78 13.37 -11.19
CA ALA A 37 24.58 12.18 -11.29
C ALA A 37 26.04 12.56 -11.00
N THR A 38 26.48 12.25 -9.80
CA THR A 38 27.89 12.33 -9.44
C THR A 38 28.50 10.96 -9.68
N ASP A 39 29.42 10.98 -10.65
CA ASP A 39 30.51 10.05 -10.83
C ASP A 39 30.17 8.55 -10.82
N VAL A 40 29.90 8.07 -12.02
CA VAL A 40 30.18 6.69 -12.39
C VAL A 40 31.65 6.46 -12.05
N LEU A 41 31.90 5.74 -10.97
CA LEU A 41 33.19 5.12 -10.70
C LEU A 41 33.43 4.15 -11.85
N THR A 42 34.14 4.62 -12.87
CA THR A 42 34.77 3.76 -13.86
C THR A 42 35.83 2.97 -13.11
N ILE A 43 35.47 1.77 -12.66
CA ILE A 43 36.45 0.76 -12.30
C ILE A 43 37.22 0.49 -13.58
N PRO A 44 38.55 0.69 -13.62
CA PRO A 44 39.35 0.27 -14.78
C PRO A 44 39.16 -1.24 -14.90
N MET A 45 38.46 -1.69 -15.94
CA MET A 45 38.53 -3.10 -16.32
C MET A 45 39.98 -3.35 -16.74
N GLU A 46 40.71 -4.07 -15.89
CA GLU A 46 41.94 -4.72 -16.29
C GLU A 46 41.63 -5.52 -17.56
N ASP A 47 42.41 -5.30 -18.60
CA ASP A 47 42.48 -6.13 -19.80
C ASP A 47 42.71 -7.59 -19.38
N THR A 48 41.59 -8.32 -19.21
CA THR A 48 41.62 -9.77 -19.12
C THR A 48 42.05 -10.25 -20.50
N LYS A 49 43.26 -10.80 -20.62
CA LYS A 49 43.71 -11.58 -21.77
C LYS A 49 42.55 -12.45 -22.21
N GLU A 50 42.00 -12.21 -23.39
CA GLU A 50 40.93 -13.06 -23.95
C GLU A 50 41.43 -14.50 -23.96
N ALA A 51 40.78 -15.37 -23.21
CA ALA A 51 41.08 -16.78 -23.22
C ALA A 51 40.90 -17.31 -24.65
N SER A 52 41.86 -18.03 -25.18
CA SER A 52 41.79 -18.63 -26.51
C SER A 52 40.69 -19.70 -26.56
N TRP A 53 40.05 -19.82 -27.72
CA TRP A 53 39.11 -20.92 -27.96
C TRP A 53 39.88 -22.26 -28.06
N ASN A 54 39.43 -23.26 -27.31
CA ASN A 54 39.89 -24.64 -27.40
C ASN A 54 38.93 -25.41 -28.30
N LEU A 55 39.44 -26.14 -29.27
CA LEU A 55 38.67 -26.97 -30.19
C LEU A 55 39.03 -28.43 -29.97
N GLU A 56 38.01 -29.26 -29.69
CA GLU A 56 38.12 -30.71 -29.59
C GLU A 56 37.21 -31.37 -30.62
N ALA A 57 37.64 -32.43 -31.30
CA ALA A 57 36.85 -33.18 -32.25
C ALA A 57 37.50 -34.53 -32.55
N ASP A 58 36.74 -35.52 -33.03
CA ASP A 58 37.25 -36.82 -33.42
C ASP A 58 38.23 -36.72 -34.60
N LYS A 59 38.00 -35.78 -35.52
CA LYS A 59 38.81 -35.57 -36.71
C LYS A 59 38.96 -34.07 -36.98
N LEU A 60 40.21 -33.62 -37.14
CA LEU A 60 40.58 -32.26 -37.52
C LEU A 60 41.31 -32.27 -38.86
N VAL A 61 40.91 -31.42 -39.77
CA VAL A 61 41.51 -31.22 -41.07
C VAL A 61 41.76 -29.74 -41.31
N THR A 62 42.97 -29.38 -41.68
CA THR A 62 43.35 -28.02 -42.03
C THR A 62 43.46 -27.89 -43.54
N LEU A 63 42.82 -26.90 -44.12
CA LEU A 63 42.74 -26.62 -45.55
C LEU A 63 43.29 -25.20 -45.84
N SER A 64 43.74 -25.00 -47.12
CA SER A 64 44.14 -23.67 -47.61
C SER A 64 45.19 -22.97 -46.76
N ASP A 65 46.35 -23.57 -46.59
CA ASP A 65 47.48 -23.03 -45.84
C ASP A 65 47.15 -22.59 -44.42
N ASN A 66 46.35 -23.39 -43.70
CA ASN A 66 45.92 -23.17 -42.34
C ASN A 66 44.88 -22.02 -42.14
N THR A 67 44.24 -21.55 -43.22
CA THR A 67 43.22 -20.51 -43.12
C THR A 67 41.81 -21.06 -42.83
N ILE A 68 41.58 -22.37 -43.04
CA ILE A 68 40.33 -23.06 -42.79
C ILE A 68 40.60 -24.30 -41.94
N VAL A 69 39.90 -24.45 -40.82
CA VAL A 69 39.96 -25.62 -39.96
C VAL A 69 38.58 -26.29 -39.99
N GLU A 70 38.55 -27.57 -40.39
CA GLU A 70 37.36 -28.42 -40.33
C GLU A 70 37.48 -29.42 -39.19
N ALA A 71 36.41 -29.54 -38.41
CA ALA A 71 36.29 -30.49 -37.33
C ALA A 71 35.06 -31.36 -37.56
N GLN A 72 35.17 -32.66 -37.37
CA GLN A 72 34.10 -33.64 -37.57
C GLN A 72 34.04 -34.61 -36.39
N GLY A 73 32.84 -34.92 -35.95
CA GLY A 73 32.54 -35.84 -34.85
C GLY A 73 32.77 -35.22 -33.47
N GLY A 74 31.75 -35.18 -32.67
CA GLY A 74 31.83 -34.71 -31.30
C GLY A 74 32.48 -33.35 -31.10
N VAL A 75 32.29 -32.41 -32.04
CA VAL A 75 32.98 -31.11 -32.01
C VAL A 75 32.55 -30.31 -30.81
N VAL A 76 33.54 -29.85 -30.02
CA VAL A 76 33.37 -28.95 -28.87
C VAL A 76 34.35 -27.78 -28.98
N LEU A 77 33.81 -26.55 -29.04
CA LEU A 77 34.60 -25.34 -28.90
C LEU A 77 34.28 -24.74 -27.54
N GLN A 78 35.30 -24.44 -26.75
CA GLN A 78 35.12 -23.90 -25.40
C GLN A 78 36.06 -22.72 -25.16
N ARG A 79 35.48 -21.66 -24.54
CA ARG A 79 36.24 -20.50 -24.04
C ARG A 79 35.64 -20.07 -22.70
N GLY A 80 36.32 -20.38 -21.61
CA GLY A 80 35.78 -20.13 -20.27
C GLY A 80 34.49 -20.90 -20.04
N ASN A 81 33.38 -20.18 -19.82
CA ASN A 81 32.05 -20.76 -19.65
C ASN A 81 31.23 -20.85 -20.96
N ASP A 82 31.72 -20.27 -22.05
CA ASP A 82 31.09 -20.35 -23.36
C ASP A 82 31.39 -21.69 -24.01
N ILE A 83 30.38 -22.41 -24.48
CA ILE A 83 30.50 -23.75 -25.06
C ILE A 83 29.69 -23.78 -26.36
N LEU A 84 30.33 -24.25 -27.46
CA LEU A 84 29.66 -24.58 -28.71
C LEU A 84 29.89 -26.06 -29.02
N LYS A 85 28.82 -26.77 -29.35
CA LYS A 85 28.88 -28.19 -29.75
C LYS A 85 28.20 -28.38 -31.09
N ALA A 86 28.71 -29.30 -31.90
CA ALA A 86 28.12 -29.67 -33.18
C ALA A 86 28.62 -31.03 -33.66
N ASP A 87 28.01 -31.62 -34.68
CA ASP A 87 28.58 -32.80 -35.34
C ASP A 87 29.65 -32.43 -36.35
N PHE A 88 29.58 -31.23 -36.92
CA PHE A 88 30.55 -30.66 -37.83
C PHE A 88 30.76 -29.17 -37.55
N ALA A 89 32.02 -28.72 -37.58
CA ALA A 89 32.38 -27.31 -37.52
C ALA A 89 33.42 -26.94 -38.59
N ARG A 90 33.29 -25.76 -39.17
CA ARG A 90 34.29 -25.16 -40.06
C ARG A 90 34.59 -23.75 -39.57
N TYR A 91 35.85 -23.52 -39.25
CA TYR A 91 36.34 -22.23 -38.79
C TYR A 91 37.20 -21.57 -39.86
N TYR A 92 36.88 -20.30 -40.15
CA TYR A 92 37.64 -19.46 -41.10
C TYR A 92 38.48 -18.46 -40.30
N SER A 93 39.81 -18.74 -40.18
CA SER A 93 40.70 -17.94 -39.34
C SER A 93 40.90 -16.50 -39.83
N ALA A 94 40.80 -16.26 -41.15
CA ALA A 94 40.94 -14.94 -41.73
C ALA A 94 39.77 -13.96 -41.39
N THR A 95 38.58 -14.51 -41.11
CA THR A 95 37.36 -13.72 -40.86
C THR A 95 36.75 -13.97 -39.49
N ASN A 96 37.32 -14.86 -38.69
CA ASN A 96 36.78 -15.31 -37.39
C ASN A 96 35.39 -15.91 -37.46
N TRP A 97 34.93 -16.37 -38.62
CA TRP A 97 33.65 -17.03 -38.77
C TRP A 97 33.72 -18.51 -38.46
N VAL A 98 32.68 -19.00 -37.78
CA VAL A 98 32.50 -20.43 -37.53
C VAL A 98 31.14 -20.86 -38.10
N TYR A 99 31.15 -21.92 -38.93
CA TYR A 99 29.96 -22.62 -39.37
C TYR A 99 29.84 -23.93 -38.60
N LEU A 100 28.65 -24.19 -38.05
CA LEU A 100 28.31 -25.37 -37.26
C LEU A 100 27.13 -26.07 -37.90
N LYS A 101 27.15 -27.40 -37.92
CA LYS A 101 26.09 -28.23 -38.49
C LYS A 101 25.88 -29.50 -37.70
N GLY A 102 24.58 -29.87 -37.52
CA GLY A 102 24.14 -31.09 -36.85
C GLY A 102 24.23 -30.96 -35.33
N ASN A 103 23.09 -31.14 -34.66
CA ASN A 103 22.94 -31.07 -33.20
C ASN A 103 23.63 -29.88 -32.57
N VAL A 104 23.53 -28.71 -33.22
CA VAL A 104 24.20 -27.50 -32.74
C VAL A 104 23.67 -27.08 -31.39
N PHE A 105 24.54 -26.98 -30.40
CA PHE A 105 24.28 -26.45 -29.08
C PHE A 105 25.26 -25.32 -28.78
N VAL A 106 24.76 -24.17 -28.38
CA VAL A 106 25.55 -23.01 -28.02
C VAL A 106 25.11 -22.52 -26.64
N ARG A 107 26.03 -22.46 -25.70
CA ARG A 107 25.87 -21.82 -24.42
C ARG A 107 26.75 -20.59 -24.35
N MET A 108 26.16 -19.42 -24.21
CA MET A 108 26.85 -18.15 -23.99
C MET A 108 26.29 -17.47 -22.74
N GLY A 109 27.11 -17.42 -21.69
CA GLY A 109 26.66 -16.97 -20.37
C GLY A 109 25.67 -17.96 -19.74
N LYS A 110 24.40 -17.54 -19.55
CA LYS A 110 23.32 -18.35 -18.96
C LYS A 110 22.28 -18.82 -19.97
N ASP A 111 22.42 -18.49 -21.24
CA ASP A 111 21.44 -18.77 -22.28
C ASP A 111 21.84 -20.02 -23.07
N ASP A 112 20.88 -20.91 -23.29
CA ASP A 112 21.05 -22.14 -24.06
C ASP A 112 20.33 -22.02 -25.42
N ILE A 113 21.09 -22.31 -26.48
CA ILE A 113 20.64 -22.24 -27.86
C ILE A 113 20.82 -23.62 -28.51
N HIS A 114 19.75 -24.14 -29.12
CA HIS A 114 19.78 -25.36 -29.94
C HIS A 114 19.38 -25.00 -31.36
N SER A 115 20.07 -25.59 -32.36
CA SER A 115 19.72 -25.41 -33.78
C SER A 115 20.21 -26.55 -34.64
N ASP A 116 19.73 -26.62 -35.90
CA ASP A 116 20.23 -27.58 -36.87
C ASP A 116 21.54 -27.11 -37.51
N GLU A 117 21.61 -25.84 -37.85
CA GLU A 117 22.77 -25.18 -38.42
C GLU A 117 22.97 -23.77 -37.85
N ALA A 118 24.18 -23.34 -37.71
CA ALA A 118 24.52 -22.00 -37.26
C ALA A 118 25.79 -21.46 -37.90
N GLU A 119 25.88 -20.17 -38.10
CA GLU A 119 27.07 -19.48 -38.56
C GLU A 119 27.24 -18.18 -37.78
N PHE A 120 28.42 -18.00 -37.16
CA PHE A 120 28.71 -16.88 -36.31
C PHE A 120 30.09 -16.28 -36.59
N ASP A 121 30.18 -14.98 -36.52
CA ASP A 121 31.43 -14.26 -36.29
C ASP A 121 31.74 -14.26 -34.79
N LEU A 122 32.82 -14.92 -34.40
CA LEU A 122 33.22 -15.07 -33.00
C LEU A 122 33.67 -13.74 -32.35
N HIS A 123 34.02 -12.73 -33.15
CA HIS A 123 34.42 -11.42 -32.67
C HIS A 123 33.20 -10.50 -32.46
N SER A 124 32.40 -10.29 -33.50
CA SER A 124 31.23 -9.42 -33.44
C SER A 124 30.02 -10.07 -32.79
N LYS A 125 30.03 -11.40 -32.60
CA LYS A 125 28.92 -12.21 -32.10
C LYS A 125 27.64 -12.06 -32.94
N THR A 126 27.79 -11.72 -34.22
CA THR A 126 26.70 -11.67 -35.20
C THR A 126 26.64 -12.99 -35.99
N GLY A 127 25.45 -13.33 -36.48
CA GLY A 127 25.29 -14.59 -37.22
C GLY A 127 23.85 -14.98 -37.43
N TRP A 128 23.67 -16.22 -37.84
CA TRP A 128 22.35 -16.79 -38.04
C TRP A 128 22.29 -18.26 -37.60
N LEU A 129 21.09 -18.73 -37.31
CA LEU A 129 20.81 -20.15 -37.04
C LEU A 129 19.47 -20.57 -37.65
N THR A 130 19.36 -21.85 -38.00
CA THR A 130 18.14 -22.45 -38.56
C THR A 130 17.48 -23.37 -37.54
N ASN A 131 16.13 -23.38 -37.55
CA ASN A 131 15.32 -24.12 -36.61
C ASN A 131 15.77 -23.94 -35.16
N GLY A 132 16.00 -22.67 -34.82
CA GLY A 132 16.57 -22.29 -33.53
C GLY A 132 15.56 -22.33 -32.39
N HIS A 133 16.00 -22.87 -31.24
CA HIS A 133 15.34 -22.82 -29.95
C HIS A 133 16.28 -22.17 -28.96
N VAL A 134 15.86 -21.05 -28.37
CA VAL A 134 16.63 -20.27 -27.42
C VAL A 134 15.89 -20.27 -26.08
N PHE A 135 16.55 -20.65 -25.02
CA PHE A 135 16.07 -20.50 -23.67
C PHE A 135 16.87 -19.44 -22.92
N MET A 136 16.21 -18.40 -22.44
CA MET A 136 16.79 -17.34 -21.61
C MET A 136 16.44 -17.61 -20.15
N GLU A 137 17.43 -17.99 -19.33
CA GLU A 137 17.25 -18.41 -17.93
C GLU A 137 16.72 -17.26 -17.05
N GLY A 138 17.25 -16.05 -17.19
CA GLY A 138 16.90 -14.91 -16.34
C GLY A 138 15.39 -14.56 -16.38
N PRO A 139 14.80 -14.29 -17.56
CA PRO A 139 13.36 -14.01 -17.70
C PRO A 139 12.50 -15.28 -17.82
N HIS A 140 13.09 -16.47 -17.88
CA HIS A 140 12.42 -17.77 -18.11
C HIS A 140 11.53 -17.74 -19.37
N ILE A 141 12.15 -17.42 -20.51
CA ILE A 141 11.45 -17.27 -21.79
C ILE A 141 12.05 -18.23 -22.83
N TYR A 142 11.19 -18.89 -23.58
CA TYR A 142 11.52 -19.73 -24.73
C TYR A 142 11.21 -18.98 -26.02
N PHE A 143 12.20 -18.87 -26.90
CA PHE A 143 12.05 -18.36 -28.25
C PHE A 143 12.37 -19.46 -29.24
N SER A 144 11.61 -19.56 -30.31
CA SER A 144 11.96 -20.41 -31.44
C SER A 144 11.65 -19.75 -32.76
N GLY A 145 12.34 -20.16 -33.80
CA GLY A 145 12.14 -19.65 -35.15
C GLY A 145 12.78 -20.54 -36.21
N SER A 146 12.20 -20.59 -37.41
CA SER A 146 12.78 -21.32 -38.54
C SER A 146 14.13 -20.73 -38.98
N ARG A 147 14.29 -19.45 -38.84
CA ARG A 147 15.57 -18.75 -39.01
C ARG A 147 15.66 -17.59 -38.00
N ILE A 148 16.76 -17.55 -37.26
CA ILE A 148 17.07 -16.50 -36.31
C ILE A 148 18.35 -15.81 -36.79
N ILE A 149 18.34 -14.48 -36.89
CA ILE A 149 19.49 -13.68 -37.31
C ILE A 149 19.81 -12.71 -36.17
N LYS A 150 21.02 -12.78 -35.67
CA LYS A 150 21.55 -11.81 -34.72
C LYS A 150 22.32 -10.74 -35.48
N HIS A 151 21.84 -9.52 -35.42
CA HIS A 151 22.51 -8.35 -35.99
C HIS A 151 23.51 -7.74 -35.01
N TRP A 152 24.23 -6.72 -35.45
CA TRP A 152 25.08 -5.93 -34.56
C TRP A 152 24.29 -5.34 -33.40
N GLY A 153 24.87 -5.31 -32.23
CA GLY A 153 24.18 -4.94 -30.98
C GLY A 153 23.23 -6.04 -30.51
N ASP A 154 22.14 -5.64 -29.85
CA ASP A 154 21.15 -6.54 -29.23
C ASP A 154 19.88 -6.73 -30.08
N ARG A 155 20.01 -6.62 -31.41
CA ARG A 155 18.90 -6.75 -32.36
C ARG A 155 18.86 -8.14 -32.98
N TYR A 156 17.68 -8.75 -32.98
CA TYR A 156 17.41 -10.08 -33.52
C TYR A 156 16.23 -10.05 -34.50
N THR A 157 16.32 -10.83 -35.56
CA THR A 157 15.21 -11.09 -36.49
C THR A 157 14.87 -12.56 -36.46
N PHE A 158 13.59 -12.87 -36.24
CA PHE A 158 13.05 -14.22 -36.21
C PHE A 158 12.07 -14.39 -37.39
N ASN A 159 12.20 -15.46 -38.13
CA ASN A 159 11.21 -15.89 -39.09
C ASN A 159 10.42 -17.07 -38.50
N LYS A 160 9.09 -17.09 -38.67
CA LYS A 160 8.18 -18.03 -38.01
C LYS A 160 8.47 -18.09 -36.50
N ALA A 161 8.48 -16.90 -35.87
CA ALA A 161 8.75 -16.74 -34.46
C ALA A 161 7.67 -17.37 -33.59
N LYS A 162 8.08 -18.03 -32.50
CA LYS A 162 7.20 -18.43 -31.40
C LYS A 162 7.87 -18.08 -30.08
N VAL A 163 7.11 -17.47 -29.16
CA VAL A 163 7.56 -17.13 -27.81
C VAL A 163 6.56 -17.62 -26.77
N THR A 164 7.08 -18.13 -25.65
CA THR A 164 6.29 -18.57 -24.50
C THR A 164 7.14 -18.54 -23.23
N THR A 165 6.51 -18.40 -22.06
CA THR A 165 7.14 -18.62 -20.75
C THR A 165 6.79 -19.99 -20.15
N CYS A 166 6.06 -20.83 -20.90
CA CYS A 166 5.63 -22.14 -20.43
C CYS A 166 6.59 -23.23 -20.90
N ASP A 167 6.90 -24.16 -20.01
CA ASP A 167 7.69 -25.35 -20.33
C ASP A 167 6.87 -26.34 -21.20
N GLY A 168 7.61 -27.15 -21.99
CA GLY A 168 7.08 -28.28 -22.72
C GLY A 168 6.60 -27.95 -24.14
N THR A 169 6.17 -29.02 -24.87
CA THR A 169 5.83 -28.97 -26.28
C THR A 169 4.45 -28.36 -26.57
N SER A 170 3.57 -28.31 -25.58
CA SER A 170 2.22 -27.72 -25.68
C SER A 170 2.02 -26.69 -24.60
N PRO A 171 2.58 -25.48 -24.78
CA PRO A 171 2.51 -24.41 -23.78
C PRO A 171 1.06 -23.97 -23.57
N ALA A 172 0.75 -23.56 -22.33
CA ALA A 172 -0.57 -23.04 -21.99
C ALA A 172 -0.93 -21.79 -22.82
N TRP A 173 0.07 -21.00 -23.16
CA TRP A 173 -0.04 -19.89 -24.10
C TRP A 173 1.23 -19.77 -24.95
N SER A 174 1.08 -19.27 -26.17
CA SER A 174 2.21 -18.85 -27.00
C SER A 174 1.82 -17.68 -27.89
N MET A 175 2.81 -16.89 -28.24
CA MET A 175 2.66 -15.86 -29.26
C MET A 175 3.48 -16.29 -30.47
N ASN A 176 2.83 -16.36 -31.65
CA ASN A 176 3.48 -16.69 -32.90
C ASN A 176 3.47 -15.45 -33.80
N ALA A 177 4.48 -15.32 -34.67
CA ALA A 177 4.52 -14.28 -35.68
C ALA A 177 5.21 -14.82 -36.94
N GLU A 178 4.79 -14.37 -38.12
CA GLU A 178 5.46 -14.71 -39.37
C GLU A 178 6.90 -14.13 -39.36
N GLN A 179 7.03 -12.93 -38.88
CA GLN A 179 8.31 -12.28 -38.63
C GLN A 179 8.28 -11.48 -37.31
N ALA A 180 9.36 -11.56 -36.54
CA ALA A 180 9.59 -10.73 -35.36
C ALA A 180 10.95 -10.03 -35.46
N VAL A 181 10.99 -8.73 -35.18
CA VAL A 181 12.21 -7.95 -35.01
C VAL A 181 12.25 -7.51 -33.56
N VAL A 182 13.21 -8.03 -32.81
CA VAL A 182 13.35 -7.83 -31.38
C VAL A 182 14.64 -7.04 -31.11
N GLU A 183 14.53 -5.94 -30.42
CA GLU A 183 15.64 -5.20 -29.88
C GLU A 183 15.61 -5.36 -28.36
N ILE A 184 16.59 -6.07 -27.79
CA ILE A 184 16.68 -6.25 -26.34
C ILE A 184 16.85 -4.88 -25.69
N ASP A 185 16.17 -4.67 -24.57
CA ASP A 185 16.02 -3.36 -23.94
C ASP A 185 15.30 -2.28 -24.77
N GLY A 186 14.68 -2.67 -25.88
CA GLY A 186 13.85 -1.86 -26.76
C GLY A 186 12.42 -2.42 -26.91
N TYR A 187 12.05 -2.64 -28.18
CA TYR A 187 10.74 -3.16 -28.55
C TYR A 187 10.85 -4.41 -29.42
N ALA A 188 9.87 -5.28 -29.32
CA ALA A 188 9.61 -6.36 -30.24
C ALA A 188 8.50 -5.93 -31.22
N GLN A 189 8.81 -5.88 -32.51
CA GLN A 189 7.86 -5.62 -33.60
C GLN A 189 7.47 -6.98 -34.19
N LEU A 190 6.20 -7.30 -34.14
CA LEU A 190 5.65 -8.58 -34.61
C LEU A 190 4.77 -8.33 -35.84
N PHE A 191 4.98 -9.09 -36.89
CA PHE A 191 4.21 -9.02 -38.12
C PHE A 191 3.42 -10.32 -38.26
N HIS A 192 2.12 -10.16 -38.63
CA HIS A 192 1.15 -11.27 -38.74
C HIS A 192 1.20 -12.19 -37.52
N SER A 193 0.95 -11.60 -36.35
CA SER A 193 1.05 -12.31 -35.08
C SER A 193 -0.28 -12.92 -34.64
N THR A 194 -0.19 -14.07 -33.99
CA THR A 194 -1.32 -14.74 -33.32
C THR A 194 -0.96 -14.95 -31.85
N PHE A 195 -1.97 -14.81 -31.01
CA PHE A 195 -1.89 -15.26 -29.62
C PHE A 195 -2.66 -16.56 -29.49
N ASP A 196 -1.98 -17.63 -29.10
CA ASP A 196 -2.52 -18.95 -29.01
C ASP A 196 -2.65 -19.41 -27.56
N VAL A 197 -3.76 -20.10 -27.28
CA VAL A 197 -3.97 -20.84 -26.03
C VAL A 197 -4.03 -22.33 -26.37
N LYS A 198 -3.12 -23.11 -25.79
CA LYS A 198 -2.98 -24.56 -26.10
C LYS A 198 -2.97 -24.87 -27.60
N ASN A 199 -2.16 -24.12 -28.35
CA ASN A 199 -2.02 -24.22 -29.81
C ASN A 199 -3.26 -23.81 -30.63
N THR A 200 -4.27 -23.16 -30.04
CA THR A 200 -5.43 -22.60 -30.76
C THR A 200 -5.29 -21.08 -30.81
N GLY A 201 -5.22 -20.50 -31.99
CA GLY A 201 -5.16 -19.05 -32.20
C GLY A 201 -6.46 -18.38 -31.77
N ILE A 202 -6.40 -17.54 -30.76
CA ILE A 202 -7.57 -16.83 -30.23
C ILE A 202 -7.60 -15.36 -30.60
N PHE A 203 -6.44 -14.79 -30.98
CA PHE A 203 -6.31 -13.39 -31.39
C PHE A 203 -5.31 -13.29 -32.53
N TYR A 204 -5.59 -12.45 -33.52
CA TYR A 204 -4.70 -12.12 -34.63
C TYR A 204 -4.49 -10.61 -34.75
N SER A 205 -3.25 -10.22 -35.00
CA SER A 205 -2.91 -8.83 -35.34
C SER A 205 -1.96 -8.81 -36.55
N PRO A 206 -2.22 -7.97 -37.55
CA PRO A 206 -1.31 -7.82 -38.68
C PRO A 206 0.01 -7.15 -38.29
N PHE A 207 0.00 -6.33 -37.25
CA PHE A 207 1.18 -5.67 -36.69
C PHE A 207 0.98 -5.41 -35.20
N MET A 208 2.01 -5.73 -34.38
CA MET A 208 2.01 -5.51 -32.95
C MET A 208 3.38 -5.07 -32.48
N VAL A 209 3.42 -4.16 -31.52
CA VAL A 209 4.64 -3.74 -30.85
C VAL A 209 4.52 -4.09 -29.37
N LEU A 210 5.49 -4.83 -28.86
CA LEU A 210 5.58 -5.22 -27.45
C LEU A 210 6.88 -4.72 -26.84
N PRO A 211 6.91 -4.36 -25.56
CA PRO A 211 8.16 -4.06 -24.88
C PRO A 211 9.02 -5.32 -24.75
N ALA A 212 10.27 -5.25 -25.15
CA ALA A 212 11.28 -6.33 -25.06
C ALA A 212 12.32 -6.02 -23.98
N LYS A 213 11.90 -5.37 -22.87
CA LYS A 213 12.78 -5.01 -21.76
C LYS A 213 12.59 -5.92 -20.56
N THR A 214 13.69 -6.18 -19.88
CA THR A 214 13.71 -6.72 -18.51
C THR A 214 13.44 -5.63 -17.48
N THR A 215 13.60 -4.35 -17.84
CA THR A 215 13.32 -3.16 -17.02
C THR A 215 11.94 -2.58 -17.32
N ARG A 216 11.37 -1.84 -16.36
CA ARG A 216 10.06 -1.16 -16.51
C ARG A 216 10.11 -0.19 -17.70
N GLN A 217 9.11 -0.27 -18.58
CA GLN A 217 9.02 0.58 -19.78
C GLN A 217 7.62 1.14 -19.98
N SER A 218 7.56 2.39 -20.48
CA SER A 218 6.31 3.03 -20.89
C SER A 218 5.71 2.35 -22.12
N GLY A 219 4.37 2.25 -22.13
CA GLY A 219 3.67 1.66 -23.27
C GLY A 219 2.17 1.47 -23.03
N LEU A 220 1.47 1.09 -24.09
CA LEU A 220 0.07 0.69 -24.00
C LEU A 220 -0.04 -0.66 -23.29
N LEU A 221 -0.93 -0.75 -22.31
CA LEU A 221 -1.29 -2.00 -21.65
C LEU A 221 -2.50 -2.64 -22.36
N PRO A 222 -2.75 -3.94 -22.14
CA PRO A 222 -3.95 -4.59 -22.67
C PRO A 222 -5.21 -3.81 -22.32
N PRO A 223 -6.11 -3.57 -23.28
CA PRO A 223 -7.34 -2.84 -23.03
C PRO A 223 -8.32 -3.68 -22.19
N ASP A 224 -9.14 -3.01 -21.41
CA ASP A 224 -10.31 -3.59 -20.76
C ASP A 224 -11.56 -3.25 -21.59
N TYR A 225 -12.33 -4.27 -21.97
CA TYR A 225 -13.52 -4.09 -22.78
C TYR A 225 -14.56 -5.14 -22.45
N GLY A 226 -15.82 -4.80 -22.70
CA GLY A 226 -16.91 -5.71 -22.45
C GLY A 226 -18.28 -5.10 -22.74
N ILE A 227 -19.32 -5.79 -22.34
CA ILE A 227 -20.72 -5.38 -22.48
C ILE A 227 -21.42 -5.58 -21.13
N SER A 228 -22.15 -4.58 -20.68
CA SER A 228 -23.01 -4.69 -19.50
C SER A 228 -24.32 -3.91 -19.69
N ASP A 229 -25.36 -4.29 -18.93
CA ASP A 229 -26.65 -3.61 -19.01
C ASP A 229 -26.59 -2.15 -18.59
N LYS A 230 -25.71 -1.82 -17.63
CA LYS A 230 -25.55 -0.45 -17.11
C LYS A 230 -24.68 0.43 -18.03
N ARG A 231 -23.56 -0.10 -18.53
CA ARG A 231 -22.55 0.69 -19.29
C ARG A 231 -22.73 0.60 -20.81
N GLY A 232 -23.49 -0.41 -21.28
CA GLY A 232 -23.50 -0.81 -22.69
C GLY A 232 -22.18 -1.48 -23.06
N PHE A 233 -21.74 -1.34 -24.30
CA PHE A 233 -20.36 -1.66 -24.69
C PHE A 233 -19.43 -0.64 -24.06
N TYR A 234 -18.35 -1.12 -23.45
CA TYR A 234 -17.31 -0.27 -22.89
C TYR A 234 -15.93 -0.70 -23.38
N TYR A 235 -15.06 0.27 -23.52
CA TYR A 235 -13.65 0.10 -23.87
C TYR A 235 -12.81 1.08 -23.05
N THR A 236 -11.72 0.59 -22.45
CA THR A 236 -10.76 1.40 -21.70
C THR A 236 -9.35 1.02 -22.12
N GLN A 237 -8.59 1.98 -22.61
CA GLN A 237 -7.19 1.81 -23.00
C GLN A 237 -6.27 2.39 -21.96
N PRO A 238 -5.52 1.55 -21.21
CA PRO A 238 -4.48 2.03 -20.33
C PRO A 238 -3.19 2.36 -21.10
N TYR A 239 -2.54 3.46 -20.71
CA TYR A 239 -1.18 3.79 -21.09
C TYR A 239 -0.33 3.92 -19.82
N PHE A 240 0.68 3.06 -19.69
CA PHE A 240 1.63 3.07 -18.59
C PHE A 240 2.81 3.97 -18.92
N TRP A 241 3.15 4.87 -18.03
CA TRP A 241 4.30 5.75 -18.10
C TRP A 241 5.26 5.46 -16.95
N ALA A 242 6.40 4.81 -17.25
CA ALA A 242 7.51 4.66 -16.35
C ALA A 242 8.28 6.00 -16.31
N ILE A 243 8.09 6.78 -15.25
CA ILE A 243 8.77 8.07 -15.07
C ILE A 243 10.22 7.82 -14.74
N ASP A 244 10.47 6.97 -13.74
CA ASP A 244 11.77 6.48 -13.31
C ASP A 244 11.63 5.10 -12.60
N GLU A 245 12.69 4.63 -11.92
CA GLU A 245 12.69 3.35 -11.23
C GLU A 245 11.69 3.27 -10.07
N SER A 246 11.43 4.40 -9.41
CA SER A 246 10.58 4.50 -8.21
C SER A 246 9.20 5.06 -8.48
N HIS A 247 9.00 5.74 -9.63
CA HIS A 247 7.77 6.46 -9.95
C HIS A 247 7.16 5.96 -11.25
N ASP A 248 5.85 5.81 -11.27
CA ASP A 248 5.10 5.55 -12.48
C ASP A 248 3.71 6.20 -12.46
N MET A 249 3.15 6.32 -13.65
CA MET A 249 1.81 6.82 -13.85
C MET A 249 1.08 5.96 -14.88
N THR A 250 -0.22 5.76 -14.69
CA THR A 250 -1.05 5.08 -15.69
C THR A 250 -2.24 5.97 -16.03
N PHE A 251 -2.42 6.23 -17.31
CA PHE A 251 -3.56 6.96 -17.85
C PHE A 251 -4.55 5.95 -18.43
N TYR A 252 -5.84 6.12 -18.13
CA TYR A 252 -6.92 5.27 -18.63
C TYR A 252 -7.91 6.14 -19.41
N GLY A 253 -7.89 6.05 -20.74
CA GLY A 253 -8.89 6.66 -21.59
C GLY A 253 -9.99 5.66 -21.90
N GLY A 254 -11.24 5.98 -21.58
CA GLY A 254 -12.36 5.07 -21.74
C GLY A 254 -13.59 5.68 -22.38
N TRP A 255 -14.43 4.81 -22.92
CA TRP A 255 -15.74 5.14 -23.47
C TRP A 255 -16.76 4.07 -23.17
N MET A 256 -17.93 4.51 -22.70
CA MET A 256 -19.07 3.64 -22.40
C MET A 256 -20.28 4.13 -23.22
N THR A 257 -20.89 3.24 -24.04
CA THR A 257 -21.93 3.66 -24.98
C THR A 257 -23.18 4.24 -24.33
N LYS A 258 -23.58 3.74 -23.17
CA LYS A 258 -24.73 4.26 -22.42
C LYS A 258 -24.40 5.45 -21.53
N ILE A 259 -23.16 5.57 -21.04
CA ILE A 259 -22.75 6.59 -20.07
C ILE A 259 -22.04 7.74 -20.78
N GLY A 260 -20.89 7.48 -21.41
CA GLY A 260 -20.07 8.49 -22.07
C GLY A 260 -18.57 8.28 -21.85
N PRO A 261 -17.77 9.35 -22.04
CA PRO A 261 -16.32 9.27 -21.89
C PRO A 261 -15.91 9.19 -20.42
N SER A 262 -14.78 8.53 -20.19
CA SER A 262 -14.11 8.46 -18.89
C SER A 262 -12.61 8.71 -19.05
N LEU A 263 -12.01 9.39 -18.09
CA LEU A 263 -10.57 9.57 -17.98
C LEU A 263 -10.15 9.27 -16.56
N SER A 264 -9.11 8.45 -16.40
CA SER A 264 -8.53 8.19 -15.09
C SER A 264 -7.02 8.30 -15.14
N VAL A 265 -6.44 8.70 -14.03
CA VAL A 265 -5.00 8.78 -13.82
C VAL A 265 -4.68 8.08 -12.49
N GLU A 266 -3.68 7.23 -12.51
CA GLU A 266 -3.13 6.56 -11.34
C GLU A 266 -1.64 6.88 -11.24
N TYR A 267 -1.20 7.39 -10.11
CA TYR A 267 0.20 7.69 -9.81
C TYR A 267 0.67 6.80 -8.65
N ARG A 268 1.87 6.23 -8.81
CA ARG A 268 2.53 5.42 -7.79
C ARG A 268 3.96 5.87 -7.60
N ALA A 269 4.36 5.92 -6.32
CA ALA A 269 5.74 6.13 -5.94
C ALA A 269 6.14 5.19 -4.80
N ASN A 270 7.35 4.66 -4.87
CA ASN A 270 7.94 3.78 -3.86
C ASN A 270 9.44 4.03 -3.79
N GLU A 271 9.82 5.15 -3.14
CA GLU A 271 11.20 5.62 -3.13
C GLU A 271 12.09 4.81 -2.17
N PHE A 272 11.51 4.40 -1.03
CA PHE A 272 12.19 3.60 0.00
C PHE A 272 11.21 2.58 0.58
N THR A 273 11.71 1.63 1.37
CA THR A 273 10.89 0.58 2.00
C THR A 273 9.70 1.14 2.81
N ASP A 274 9.89 2.34 3.39
CA ASP A 274 8.94 2.99 4.28
C ASP A 274 8.28 4.24 3.68
N GLN A 275 8.47 4.49 2.37
CA GLN A 275 7.93 5.67 1.69
C GLN A 275 7.14 5.25 0.46
N LYS A 276 5.82 5.30 0.58
CA LYS A 276 4.88 4.80 -0.43
C LYS A 276 3.81 5.82 -0.73
N THR A 277 3.50 5.99 -2.00
CA THR A 277 2.41 6.84 -2.47
C THR A 277 1.62 6.11 -3.55
N TRP A 278 0.32 6.12 -3.42
CA TRP A 278 -0.64 5.69 -4.44
C TRP A 278 -1.77 6.70 -4.49
N LEU A 279 -1.94 7.36 -5.64
CA LEU A 279 -2.99 8.36 -5.87
C LEU A 279 -3.72 8.03 -7.16
N ALA A 280 -5.03 8.21 -7.19
CA ALA A 280 -5.82 8.05 -8.39
C ALA A 280 -6.95 9.07 -8.47
N ALA A 281 -7.25 9.52 -9.69
CA ALA A 281 -8.37 10.36 -10.01
C ALA A 281 -9.14 9.76 -11.19
N THR A 282 -10.45 9.69 -11.09
CA THR A 282 -11.33 9.25 -12.17
C THR A 282 -12.37 10.33 -12.42
N GLY A 283 -12.57 10.70 -13.68
CA GLY A 283 -13.63 11.57 -14.13
C GLY A 283 -14.46 10.89 -15.21
N ILE A 284 -15.78 11.00 -15.13
CA ILE A 284 -16.75 10.43 -16.06
C ILE A 284 -17.78 11.51 -16.39
N TYR A 285 -17.99 11.77 -17.68
CA TYR A 285 -19.12 12.55 -18.11
C TYR A 285 -20.31 11.64 -18.40
N ASP A 286 -21.27 11.63 -17.47
CA ASP A 286 -22.43 10.73 -17.54
C ASP A 286 -23.62 11.44 -18.18
N LYS A 287 -23.90 11.12 -19.44
CA LYS A 287 -25.02 11.68 -20.20
C LYS A 287 -26.39 11.08 -19.84
N ASP A 288 -26.40 10.06 -19.01
CA ASP A 288 -27.62 9.32 -18.64
C ASP A 288 -28.36 9.95 -17.43
N THR A 289 -27.97 11.13 -17.02
CA THR A 289 -28.64 11.91 -15.96
C THR A 289 -29.86 12.61 -16.53
N VAL A 290 -31.04 12.22 -16.07
CA VAL A 290 -32.28 12.95 -16.35
C VAL A 290 -32.70 13.69 -15.09
N ALA A 291 -32.32 14.96 -14.98
CA ALA A 291 -32.85 15.84 -13.95
C ALA A 291 -34.32 16.14 -14.26
N ILE A 292 -35.22 15.92 -13.32
CA ILE A 292 -36.63 16.37 -13.42
C ILE A 292 -36.64 17.87 -13.10
N PRO A 293 -37.06 18.75 -14.03
CA PRO A 293 -37.08 20.19 -13.78
C PRO A 293 -37.92 20.51 -12.52
N GLY A 294 -37.34 21.24 -11.57
CA GLY A 294 -38.00 21.69 -10.35
C GLY A 294 -38.04 20.70 -9.18
N THR A 295 -37.41 19.55 -9.34
CA THR A 295 -37.22 18.58 -8.25
C THR A 295 -35.76 18.11 -8.17
N SER A 296 -35.31 17.77 -6.97
CA SER A 296 -34.00 17.11 -6.80
C SER A 296 -34.06 15.60 -7.10
N ARG A 297 -35.12 15.13 -7.75
CA ARG A 297 -35.28 13.70 -8.08
C ARG A 297 -34.96 13.43 -9.54
N VAL A 298 -34.17 12.41 -9.77
CA VAL A 298 -33.97 11.78 -11.07
C VAL A 298 -35.18 10.87 -11.39
N SER A 299 -35.46 10.71 -12.69
CA SER A 299 -36.60 9.92 -13.22
C SER A 299 -36.87 8.65 -12.41
N GLU A 300 -38.16 8.43 -12.07
CA GLU A 300 -38.66 7.29 -11.28
C GLU A 300 -38.29 5.90 -11.86
N ASN A 301 -37.91 5.86 -13.11
CA ASN A 301 -37.48 4.61 -13.79
C ASN A 301 -36.00 4.25 -13.60
N LYS A 302 -35.20 5.14 -12.99
CA LYS A 302 -33.79 4.89 -12.69
C LYS A 302 -33.58 5.00 -11.19
N GLN A 303 -33.05 3.97 -10.59
CA GLN A 303 -32.73 3.88 -9.17
C GLN A 303 -31.56 4.79 -8.73
N THR A 304 -31.34 5.91 -9.42
CA THR A 304 -30.27 6.85 -9.11
C THR A 304 -30.83 8.09 -8.41
N LEU A 305 -30.21 8.47 -7.32
CA LEU A 305 -30.60 9.63 -6.49
C LEU A 305 -29.76 10.89 -6.80
N ARG A 306 -29.00 10.89 -7.88
CA ARG A 306 -28.06 11.95 -8.25
C ARG A 306 -28.62 12.95 -9.27
N THR A 307 -28.05 14.15 -9.26
CA THR A 307 -28.42 15.23 -10.18
C THR A 307 -27.26 15.74 -11.04
N ASN A 308 -26.05 15.13 -10.92
CA ASN A 308 -24.83 15.57 -11.62
C ASN A 308 -24.52 14.68 -12.83
N ASN A 309 -23.99 15.32 -13.87
CA ASN A 309 -23.44 14.66 -15.06
C ASN A 309 -21.91 14.48 -14.94
N ASP A 310 -21.24 15.44 -14.30
CA ASP A 310 -19.79 15.37 -14.05
C ASP A 310 -19.57 14.54 -12.79
N ARG A 311 -19.12 13.32 -13.00
CA ARG A 311 -18.89 12.36 -11.93
C ARG A 311 -17.40 12.13 -11.75
N TYR A 312 -16.96 12.08 -10.51
CA TYR A 312 -15.54 11.90 -10.21
C TYR A 312 -15.30 11.22 -8.88
N TRP A 313 -14.12 10.63 -8.79
CA TRP A 313 -13.61 10.05 -7.56
C TRP A 313 -12.12 10.33 -7.44
N LEU A 314 -11.73 11.05 -6.38
CA LEU A 314 -10.36 11.29 -5.98
C LEU A 314 -10.05 10.38 -4.80
N ARG A 315 -8.99 9.58 -4.91
CA ARG A 315 -8.63 8.61 -3.90
C ARG A 315 -7.14 8.36 -3.86
N GLY A 316 -6.67 7.94 -2.68
CA GLY A 316 -5.29 7.53 -2.53
C GLY A 316 -4.76 7.59 -1.12
N MET A 317 -3.54 7.15 -0.96
CA MET A 317 -2.77 7.23 0.28
C MET A 317 -1.32 7.54 -0.01
N ALA A 318 -0.69 8.24 0.94
CA ALA A 318 0.75 8.36 1.02
C ALA A 318 1.20 8.22 2.47
N ASP A 319 2.30 7.53 2.69
CA ASP A 319 2.94 7.33 4.00
C ASP A 319 4.45 7.37 3.79
N GLY A 320 5.17 8.15 4.61
CA GLY A 320 6.61 8.28 4.49
C GLY A 320 7.20 9.34 5.41
N PHE A 321 8.43 9.76 5.08
CA PHE A 321 9.16 10.76 5.83
C PHE A 321 9.43 12.00 4.97
N LEU A 322 9.50 13.17 5.59
CA LEU A 322 9.82 14.42 4.89
C LEU A 322 11.33 14.52 4.65
N GLY A 323 11.76 14.11 3.46
CA GLY A 323 13.18 14.03 3.11
C GLY A 323 13.94 13.08 4.05
N ALA A 324 15.18 13.43 4.42
CA ALA A 324 16.02 12.67 5.34
C ALA A 324 15.72 12.96 6.83
N SER A 325 14.53 13.46 7.16
CA SER A 325 14.16 13.85 8.52
C SER A 325 13.42 12.72 9.26
N THR A 326 13.22 12.91 10.57
CA THR A 326 12.38 12.03 11.40
C THR A 326 10.88 12.38 11.34
N TRP A 327 10.51 13.42 10.58
CA TRP A 327 9.13 13.84 10.42
C TRP A 327 8.39 12.89 9.50
N ARG A 328 7.41 12.21 10.03
CA ARG A 328 6.54 11.31 9.28
C ARG A 328 5.31 12.05 8.77
N TYR A 329 4.99 11.85 7.50
CA TYR A 329 3.70 12.26 6.97
C TYR A 329 2.85 11.04 6.63
N ARG A 330 1.54 11.22 6.77
CA ARG A 330 0.54 10.26 6.29
C ARG A 330 -0.65 11.01 5.72
N SER A 331 -1.10 10.61 4.56
CA SER A 331 -2.31 11.16 3.98
C SER A 331 -3.23 10.08 3.46
N ASN A 332 -4.49 10.40 3.43
CA ASN A 332 -5.56 9.63 2.88
C ASN A 332 -6.51 10.57 2.15
N ILE A 333 -6.81 10.28 0.91
CA ILE A 333 -7.77 11.01 0.08
C ILE A 333 -8.87 10.04 -0.30
N ASP A 334 -10.12 10.45 -0.06
CA ASP A 334 -11.31 9.72 -0.50
C ASP A 334 -12.44 10.73 -0.65
N TYR A 335 -12.65 11.20 -1.89
CA TYR A 335 -13.62 12.23 -2.22
C TYR A 335 -14.35 11.88 -3.51
N VAL A 336 -15.66 11.70 -3.42
CA VAL A 336 -16.51 11.20 -4.51
C VAL A 336 -17.60 12.22 -4.87
N SER A 337 -17.98 12.27 -6.13
CA SER A 337 -18.98 13.23 -6.62
C SER A 337 -20.39 12.99 -6.07
N ASP A 338 -20.74 11.72 -5.89
CA ASP A 338 -22.09 11.30 -5.52
C ASP A 338 -22.09 9.90 -4.86
N GLN A 339 -23.15 9.60 -4.14
CA GLN A 339 -23.32 8.36 -3.37
C GLN A 339 -23.36 7.08 -4.22
N ASP A 340 -23.74 7.17 -5.49
CA ASP A 340 -23.93 6.01 -6.36
C ASP A 340 -22.68 5.66 -7.17
N PHE A 341 -21.66 6.56 -7.20
CA PHE A 341 -20.46 6.40 -8.03
C PHE A 341 -19.76 5.07 -7.78
N LEU A 342 -19.50 4.71 -6.53
CA LEU A 342 -18.71 3.53 -6.18
C LEU A 342 -19.41 2.23 -6.53
N ARG A 343 -20.74 2.18 -6.34
CA ARG A 343 -21.58 1.02 -6.69
C ARG A 343 -21.73 0.85 -8.19
N GLU A 344 -21.84 1.93 -8.95
CA GLU A 344 -22.00 1.89 -10.40
C GLU A 344 -20.69 1.57 -11.12
N PHE A 345 -19.56 2.03 -10.56
CA PHE A 345 -18.23 1.84 -11.13
C PHE A 345 -17.33 0.98 -10.22
N ASN A 346 -17.87 -0.12 -9.70
CA ASN A 346 -17.14 -1.01 -8.80
C ASN A 346 -16.11 -1.88 -9.52
N GLN A 347 -16.35 -2.29 -10.77
CA GLN A 347 -15.50 -3.17 -11.54
C GLN A 347 -14.64 -2.43 -12.58
N GLY A 348 -13.60 -3.11 -13.06
CA GLY A 348 -12.66 -2.62 -14.06
C GLY A 348 -11.37 -2.07 -13.47
N PRO A 349 -10.44 -1.62 -14.32
CA PRO A 349 -9.08 -1.24 -13.90
C PRO A 349 -9.04 -0.03 -12.97
N THR A 350 -10.06 0.83 -12.99
CA THR A 350 -10.18 2.05 -12.16
C THR A 350 -11.35 1.98 -11.18
N GLY A 351 -11.99 0.80 -11.05
CA GLY A 351 -13.15 0.58 -10.21
C GLY A 351 -12.82 0.48 -8.72
N PHE A 352 -13.90 0.43 -7.92
CA PHE A 352 -13.81 0.36 -6.46
C PHE A 352 -13.05 -0.88 -5.98
N ASP A 353 -13.39 -2.08 -6.49
CA ASP A 353 -12.78 -3.33 -6.04
C ASP A 353 -11.27 -3.34 -6.22
N ARG A 354 -10.78 -2.92 -7.40
CA ARG A 354 -9.33 -2.84 -7.65
C ARG A 354 -8.65 -1.78 -6.79
N THR A 355 -9.31 -0.66 -6.54
CA THR A 355 -8.81 0.39 -5.65
C THR A 355 -8.67 -0.12 -4.22
N ARG A 356 -9.72 -0.79 -3.70
CA ARG A 356 -9.71 -1.40 -2.36
C ARG A 356 -8.55 -2.39 -2.23
N ASP A 357 -8.38 -3.29 -3.19
CA ASP A 357 -7.32 -4.30 -3.19
C ASP A 357 -5.92 -3.67 -3.25
N ASN A 358 -5.74 -2.58 -4.00
CA ASN A 358 -4.47 -1.85 -4.06
C ASN A 358 -4.16 -1.19 -2.71
N LEU A 359 -5.12 -0.48 -2.11
CA LEU A 359 -4.93 0.18 -0.82
C LEU A 359 -4.71 -0.83 0.31
N PHE A 360 -5.42 -1.96 0.28
CA PHE A 360 -5.21 -3.03 1.25
C PHE A 360 -3.82 -3.64 1.13
N ARG A 361 -3.37 -3.99 -0.08
CA ARG A 361 -2.04 -4.58 -0.30
C ARG A 361 -0.89 -3.62 0.02
N MET A 362 -1.01 -2.34 -0.34
CA MET A 362 0.08 -1.37 -0.18
C MET A 362 0.14 -0.77 1.22
N PHE A 363 -1.01 -0.53 1.86
CA PHE A 363 -1.12 0.25 3.10
C PHE A 363 -1.87 -0.48 4.21
N GLY A 364 -2.40 -1.68 3.97
CA GLY A 364 -3.24 -2.41 4.94
C GLY A 364 -4.59 -1.75 5.20
N ARG A 365 -5.04 -0.84 4.31
CA ARG A 365 -6.30 -0.13 4.44
C ARG A 365 -7.41 -0.83 3.67
N ASP A 366 -8.47 -1.21 4.37
CA ASP A 366 -9.72 -1.67 3.78
C ASP A 366 -10.67 -0.49 3.58
N LEU A 367 -11.18 -0.33 2.35
CA LEU A 367 -12.21 0.62 2.00
C LEU A 367 -13.57 -0.08 2.00
N GLN A 368 -14.58 0.58 2.56
CA GLN A 368 -15.96 0.11 2.49
C GLN A 368 -16.72 0.89 1.41
N GLU A 369 -17.44 0.18 0.54
CA GLU A 369 -18.24 0.77 -0.54
C GLU A 369 -19.39 1.61 0.03
N ASP A 370 -20.00 1.10 1.10
CA ASP A 370 -21.22 1.61 1.72
C ASP A 370 -20.97 2.56 2.90
N ASP A 371 -19.74 3.00 3.12
CA ASP A 371 -19.47 4.00 4.16
C ASP A 371 -20.31 5.24 3.94
N GLN A 372 -21.05 5.63 4.96
CA GLN A 372 -21.90 6.81 4.93
C GLN A 372 -21.09 8.09 4.66
N ASN A 373 -19.89 8.19 5.26
CA ASN A 373 -19.02 9.35 5.12
C ASN A 373 -17.69 8.94 4.48
N ARG A 374 -17.22 9.73 3.51
CA ARG A 374 -15.87 9.62 2.95
C ARG A 374 -14.92 10.51 3.72
N VAL A 375 -13.76 9.98 4.07
CA VAL A 375 -12.80 10.68 4.91
C VAL A 375 -11.52 10.95 4.13
N SER A 376 -11.20 12.24 3.99
CA SER A 376 -9.89 12.70 3.54
C SER A 376 -9.14 13.30 4.73
N ALA A 377 -7.91 12.85 4.97
CA ALA A 377 -7.11 13.33 6.10
C ALA A 377 -5.63 13.39 5.71
N ALA A 378 -4.93 14.34 6.31
CA ALA A 378 -3.48 14.42 6.24
C ALA A 378 -2.92 14.73 7.61
N LEU A 379 -1.79 14.16 7.93
CA LEU A 379 -1.06 14.47 9.15
C LEU A 379 0.44 14.50 8.89
N VAL A 380 1.12 15.30 9.71
CA VAL A 380 2.57 15.31 9.85
C VAL A 380 2.89 15.18 11.33
N SER A 381 3.77 14.28 11.69
CA SER A 381 4.11 13.98 13.07
C SER A 381 5.60 13.80 13.27
N ASN A 382 6.06 14.09 14.48
CA ASN A 382 7.38 13.71 14.93
C ASN A 382 7.34 13.37 16.42
N ASP A 383 8.10 12.36 16.80
CA ASP A 383 8.21 11.88 18.16
C ASP A 383 9.66 11.95 18.63
N TRP A 384 9.86 12.56 19.79
CA TRP A 384 11.12 12.53 20.54
C TRP A 384 10.91 11.74 21.83
N GLN A 385 11.95 11.50 22.56
CA GLN A 385 11.92 10.66 23.77
C GLN A 385 10.76 11.02 24.74
N ARG A 386 10.43 12.30 24.89
CA ARG A 386 9.42 12.79 25.84
C ARG A 386 8.34 13.67 25.24
N VAL A 387 8.47 14.05 24.01
CA VAL A 387 7.55 14.99 23.36
C VAL A 387 7.14 14.45 21.99
N GLY A 388 5.86 14.50 21.70
CA GLY A 388 5.30 14.22 20.39
C GLY A 388 4.55 15.43 19.86
N ILE A 389 4.54 15.59 18.55
CA ILE A 389 3.76 16.60 17.84
C ILE A 389 3.03 15.95 16.67
N VAL A 390 1.76 16.29 16.50
CA VAL A 390 0.95 15.91 15.35
C VAL A 390 0.21 17.14 14.86
N ALA A 391 0.48 17.54 13.61
CA ALA A 391 -0.34 18.53 12.92
C ALA A 391 -1.19 17.77 11.90
N SER A 392 -2.51 17.97 11.91
CA SER A 392 -3.44 17.21 11.08
C SER A 392 -4.54 18.07 10.50
N MET A 393 -5.13 17.56 9.42
CA MET A 393 -6.35 18.05 8.80
C MET A 393 -7.25 16.86 8.51
N ARG A 394 -8.56 17.00 8.76
CA ARG A 394 -9.54 15.96 8.49
C ARG A 394 -10.78 16.58 7.87
N TYR A 395 -11.12 16.11 6.70
CA TYR A 395 -12.31 16.46 5.94
C TYR A 395 -13.20 15.23 5.80
N GLU A 396 -14.46 15.34 6.20
CA GLU A 396 -15.48 14.32 6.05
C GLU A 396 -16.52 14.77 5.03
N GLN A 397 -16.86 13.89 4.11
CA GLN A 397 -17.85 14.13 3.08
C GLN A 397 -19.01 13.15 3.22
N ASP A 398 -20.25 13.65 3.24
CA ASP A 398 -21.45 12.86 2.96
C ASP A 398 -21.75 12.94 1.45
N PRO A 399 -21.55 11.86 0.68
CA PRO A 399 -21.76 11.88 -0.77
C PRO A 399 -23.22 12.09 -1.20
N ALA A 400 -24.18 11.98 -0.28
CA ALA A 400 -25.59 12.23 -0.56
C ALA A 400 -25.92 13.73 -0.59
N LEU A 401 -25.00 14.59 -0.12
CA LEU A 401 -25.19 16.05 -0.11
C LEU A 401 -24.77 16.68 -1.44
N GLY A 402 -25.46 17.74 -1.83
CA GLY A 402 -25.14 18.51 -3.02
C GLY A 402 -25.70 17.93 -4.31
N HIS A 403 -25.32 16.72 -4.65
CA HIS A 403 -25.76 16.03 -5.88
C HIS A 403 -26.74 14.88 -5.62
N GLY A 404 -27.07 14.62 -4.37
CA GLY A 404 -28.10 13.68 -3.95
C GLY A 404 -29.44 14.35 -3.64
N ASN A 405 -30.18 13.77 -2.71
CA ASN A 405 -31.49 14.24 -2.28
C ASN A 405 -31.45 15.28 -1.14
N ARG A 406 -30.25 15.67 -0.67
CA ARG A 406 -30.04 16.66 0.38
C ARG A 406 -29.21 17.85 -0.13
N ALA A 407 -29.54 19.06 0.33
CA ALA A 407 -28.78 20.26 -0.03
C ALA A 407 -27.44 20.32 0.71
N GLN A 408 -26.39 20.84 0.07
CA GLN A 408 -25.08 21.05 0.70
C GLN A 408 -25.15 21.93 1.97
N SER A 409 -26.13 22.84 2.02
CA SER A 409 -26.36 23.66 3.20
C SER A 409 -26.84 22.89 4.44
N GLN A 410 -27.21 21.64 4.29
CA GLN A 410 -27.61 20.74 5.38
C GLN A 410 -26.44 19.86 5.88
N ASP A 411 -25.22 20.16 5.47
CA ASP A 411 -24.03 19.42 5.91
C ASP A 411 -23.67 19.78 7.35
N GLU A 412 -23.90 18.84 8.26
CA GLU A 412 -23.58 18.95 9.69
C GLU A 412 -22.24 18.28 10.05
N LEU A 413 -21.53 17.68 9.09
CA LEU A 413 -20.26 17.01 9.34
C LEU A 413 -19.18 18.01 9.78
N VAL A 414 -18.49 17.66 10.85
CA VAL A 414 -17.45 18.52 11.41
C VAL A 414 -16.13 18.29 10.69
N GLN A 415 -15.62 19.36 10.08
CA GLN A 415 -14.30 19.41 9.47
C GLN A 415 -13.31 19.92 10.50
N ARG A 416 -12.20 19.21 10.71
CA ARG A 416 -11.09 19.64 11.62
C ARG A 416 -9.98 20.23 10.76
N LEU A 417 -9.91 21.57 10.65
CA LEU A 417 -9.06 22.25 9.65
C LEU A 417 -8.47 23.57 10.16
N PRO A 418 -7.24 23.62 10.63
CA PRO A 418 -6.31 22.55 11.02
C PRO A 418 -6.48 22.10 12.50
N GLN A 419 -5.76 21.03 12.89
CA GLN A 419 -5.64 20.60 14.27
C GLN A 419 -4.16 20.38 14.62
N LEU A 420 -3.73 20.84 15.80
CA LEU A 420 -2.40 20.63 16.38
C LEU A 420 -2.55 19.89 17.70
N ASP A 421 -1.88 18.76 17.82
CA ASP A 421 -1.78 17.98 19.05
C ASP A 421 -0.32 17.95 19.51
N LEU A 422 -0.07 18.32 20.76
CA LEU A 422 1.23 18.21 21.40
C LEU A 422 1.10 17.24 22.59
N PHE A 423 2.04 16.35 22.72
CA PHE A 423 2.09 15.33 23.77
C PHE A 423 3.37 15.49 24.59
N LEU A 424 3.23 15.57 25.90
CA LEU A 424 4.31 15.30 26.83
C LEU A 424 4.08 13.89 27.37
N TYR A 425 4.92 12.95 26.96
CA TYR A 425 4.81 11.56 27.39
C TYR A 425 5.15 11.38 28.86
N LYS A 426 4.44 10.45 29.48
CA LYS A 426 4.57 10.15 30.90
C LYS A 426 6.02 9.89 31.30
N GLY A 427 6.49 10.58 32.32
CA GLY A 427 7.82 10.39 32.86
C GLY A 427 8.07 11.17 34.12
N ARG A 428 9.07 10.76 34.89
CA ARG A 428 9.44 11.41 36.15
C ARG A 428 9.85 12.84 35.93
N ILE A 429 9.35 13.73 36.79
CA ILE A 429 9.75 15.16 36.83
C ILE A 429 11.16 15.27 37.40
N VAL A 430 11.42 14.56 38.51
CA VAL A 430 12.71 14.47 39.17
C VAL A 430 13.04 12.99 39.40
N PRO A 431 14.24 12.50 39.06
CA PRO A 431 14.59 11.09 39.16
C PRO A 431 14.40 10.47 40.55
N GLN A 432 14.59 11.29 41.62
CA GLN A 432 14.55 10.83 43.01
C GLN A 432 13.13 10.74 43.60
N ILE A 433 12.15 11.38 42.97
CA ILE A 433 10.78 11.45 43.48
C ILE A 433 9.87 10.63 42.55
N PRO A 434 9.01 9.73 43.04
CA PRO A 434 8.10 9.00 42.22
C PRO A 434 6.89 9.86 41.79
N LEU A 435 7.19 10.99 41.17
CA LEU A 435 6.20 11.92 40.62
C LEU A 435 6.37 12.00 39.12
N GLU A 436 5.36 11.59 38.40
CA GLU A 436 5.33 11.52 36.95
C GLU A 436 4.36 12.54 36.39
N LEU A 437 4.77 13.20 35.31
CA LEU A 437 3.96 14.16 34.56
C LEU A 437 3.74 13.64 33.14
N GLU A 438 2.51 13.69 32.69
CA GLU A 438 2.12 13.66 31.28
C GLU A 438 1.22 14.85 30.98
N ALA A 439 1.22 15.33 29.74
CA ALA A 439 0.30 16.39 29.32
C ALA A 439 -0.06 16.24 27.85
N GLN A 440 -1.28 16.62 27.53
CA GLN A 440 -1.76 16.75 26.18
C GLN A 440 -2.24 18.19 25.94
N PHE A 441 -1.84 18.76 24.83
CA PHE A 441 -2.38 20.00 24.30
C PHE A 441 -2.99 19.72 22.95
N GLN A 442 -4.22 20.16 22.72
CA GLN A 442 -4.91 20.06 21.45
C GLN A 442 -5.51 21.42 21.09
N SER A 443 -5.29 21.87 19.87
CA SER A 443 -5.92 23.09 19.35
C SER A 443 -6.35 22.86 17.92
N GLY A 444 -7.59 23.19 17.60
CA GLY A 444 -8.11 22.98 16.25
C GLY A 444 -9.31 23.88 15.95
N TYR A 445 -9.56 24.06 14.66
CA TYR A 445 -10.72 24.76 14.15
C TYR A 445 -11.74 23.75 13.62
N MET A 446 -12.97 23.82 14.15
CA MET A 446 -14.10 22.96 13.84
C MET A 446 -15.04 23.71 12.89
N TYR A 447 -15.07 23.27 11.64
CA TYR A 447 -15.92 23.86 10.60
C TYR A 447 -17.02 22.89 10.17
N ARG A 448 -18.21 23.41 9.93
CA ARG A 448 -19.31 22.70 9.23
C ARG A 448 -20.15 23.69 8.44
N ALA A 449 -20.81 23.23 7.39
CA ALA A 449 -21.66 24.10 6.57
C ALA A 449 -22.92 24.51 7.33
N SER A 450 -23.49 23.59 8.11
CA SER A 450 -24.69 23.81 8.94
C SER A 450 -24.35 23.46 10.39
N GLY A 451 -24.62 24.40 11.33
CA GLY A 451 -24.37 24.22 12.75
C GLY A 451 -23.25 25.09 13.31
N THR A 452 -22.86 24.79 14.54
CA THR A 452 -21.86 25.56 15.30
C THR A 452 -20.44 25.37 14.75
N THR A 453 -19.72 26.48 14.53
CA THR A 453 -18.33 26.51 14.06
C THR A 453 -17.45 27.36 14.99
N GLY A 454 -16.16 27.03 15.06
CA GLY A 454 -15.21 27.80 15.86
C GLY A 454 -13.97 27.03 16.27
N GLY A 455 -13.12 27.68 17.05
CA GLY A 455 -11.93 27.09 17.61
C GLY A 455 -12.17 26.36 18.95
N ARG A 456 -11.46 25.25 19.14
CA ARG A 456 -11.38 24.53 20.42
C ARG A 456 -9.93 24.34 20.78
N THR A 457 -9.56 24.73 22.01
CA THR A 457 -8.22 24.52 22.55
C THR A 457 -8.32 23.85 23.91
N GLU A 458 -7.63 22.74 24.08
CA GLU A 458 -7.63 21.99 25.34
C GLU A 458 -6.21 21.75 25.82
N ILE A 459 -5.99 21.88 27.11
CA ILE A 459 -4.78 21.45 27.80
C ILE A 459 -5.15 20.46 28.91
N TYR A 460 -4.46 19.34 28.97
CA TYR A 460 -4.76 18.27 29.91
C TYR A 460 -3.49 17.67 30.53
N PRO A 461 -2.88 18.37 31.53
CA PRO A 461 -1.82 17.81 32.34
C PRO A 461 -2.37 16.78 33.35
N LYS A 462 -1.58 15.71 33.58
CA LYS A 462 -1.85 14.71 34.60
C LYS A 462 -0.61 14.44 35.42
N LEU A 463 -0.77 14.40 36.74
CA LEU A 463 0.25 14.04 37.70
C LEU A 463 -0.05 12.66 38.25
N SER A 464 0.94 11.77 38.20
CA SER A 464 0.83 10.40 38.74
C SER A 464 1.91 10.14 39.80
N VAL A 465 1.52 9.46 40.85
CA VAL A 465 2.43 9.00 41.90
C VAL A 465 2.40 7.47 41.96
N PRO A 466 3.33 6.76 41.33
CA PRO A 466 3.49 5.33 41.47
C PRO A 466 4.22 5.02 42.78
N LEU A 467 3.58 4.25 43.66
CA LEU A 467 4.15 3.77 44.92
C LEU A 467 4.28 2.23 44.82
N ASP A 468 5.48 1.73 45.00
CA ASP A 468 5.77 0.30 45.03
C ASP A 468 6.10 -0.13 46.46
N PHE A 469 5.36 -1.11 46.98
CA PHE A 469 5.51 -1.64 48.32
C PHE A 469 6.22 -3.00 48.34
N GLY A 470 6.70 -3.47 47.18
CA GLY A 470 7.36 -4.77 47.03
C GLY A 470 6.38 -5.96 46.92
N PHE A 471 5.26 -5.92 47.62
CA PHE A 471 4.18 -6.92 47.47
C PHE A 471 3.04 -6.46 46.57
N GLY A 472 3.05 -5.19 46.15
CA GLY A 472 2.04 -4.61 45.28
C GLY A 472 2.30 -3.13 45.04
N SER A 473 1.64 -2.57 44.05
CA SER A 473 1.81 -1.17 43.65
C SER A 473 0.49 -0.43 43.71
N VAL A 474 0.56 0.83 44.08
CA VAL A 474 -0.56 1.78 44.06
C VAL A 474 -0.16 2.98 43.20
N ILE A 475 -1.02 3.35 42.25
CA ILE A 475 -0.82 4.53 41.39
C ILE A 475 -1.98 5.47 41.62
N GLY A 476 -1.70 6.67 42.12
CA GLY A 476 -2.66 7.76 42.17
C GLY A 476 -2.40 8.73 41.01
N THR A 477 -3.42 9.13 40.30
CA THR A 477 -3.35 10.09 39.19
C THR A 477 -4.38 11.17 39.37
N VAL A 478 -3.99 12.43 39.17
CA VAL A 478 -4.89 13.59 39.12
C VAL A 478 -4.64 14.31 37.80
N GLY A 479 -5.71 14.54 37.06
CA GLY A 479 -5.70 15.28 35.80
C GLY A 479 -6.49 16.59 35.92
N LEU A 480 -5.97 17.66 35.32
CA LEU A 480 -6.66 18.95 35.19
C LEU A 480 -6.93 19.21 33.70
N ARG A 481 -8.17 19.14 33.30
CA ARG A 481 -8.59 19.40 31.92
C ARG A 481 -9.16 20.80 31.82
N GLN A 482 -8.52 21.66 31.03
CA GLN A 482 -8.96 23.01 30.73
C GLN A 482 -9.25 23.11 29.24
N THR A 483 -10.49 23.42 28.86
CA THR A 483 -10.94 23.57 27.47
C THR A 483 -11.42 25.01 27.26
N TYR A 484 -10.95 25.65 26.18
CA TYR A 484 -11.41 26.95 25.71
C TYR A 484 -12.12 26.80 24.38
N TYR A 485 -13.23 27.50 24.23
CA TYR A 485 -14.03 27.53 23.00
C TYR A 485 -14.12 28.97 22.49
N ASN A 486 -13.79 29.15 21.22
CA ASN A 486 -13.98 30.41 20.51
C ASN A 486 -14.98 30.14 19.37
N THR A 487 -16.24 30.54 19.57
CA THR A 487 -17.33 30.23 18.66
C THR A 487 -17.54 31.38 17.69
N ASP A 488 -17.39 31.13 16.37
CA ASP A 488 -17.60 32.11 15.31
C ASP A 488 -19.09 32.18 14.91
N ARG A 489 -19.75 31.01 14.87
CA ARG A 489 -21.16 30.87 14.52
C ARG A 489 -21.80 29.80 15.39
N LYS A 490 -22.93 30.15 16.00
CA LYS A 490 -23.85 29.18 16.64
C LYS A 490 -25.09 29.08 15.79
N GLU A 491 -25.43 27.90 15.37
CA GLU A 491 -26.59 27.63 14.55
C GLU A 491 -27.12 26.23 14.87
N HIS A 492 -28.41 26.15 15.21
CA HIS A 492 -29.07 24.89 15.51
C HIS A 492 -29.93 24.49 14.33
N THR A 493 -29.48 23.54 13.56
CA THR A 493 -30.15 23.15 12.30
C THR A 493 -30.80 21.79 12.37
N SER A 494 -30.46 20.95 13.35
CA SER A 494 -31.09 19.66 13.56
C SER A 494 -31.71 19.52 14.95
N PRO A 495 -32.76 18.69 15.13
CA PRO A 495 -33.31 18.37 16.44
C PRO A 495 -32.27 17.81 17.42
N LEU A 496 -31.31 17.06 16.93
CA LEU A 496 -30.21 16.50 17.74
C LEU A 496 -29.28 17.61 18.21
N ALA A 497 -28.89 18.53 17.32
CA ALA A 497 -28.05 19.68 17.68
C ALA A 497 -28.79 20.60 18.70
N MET A 498 -30.09 20.83 18.54
CA MET A 498 -30.91 21.56 19.50
C MET A 498 -30.96 20.88 20.87
N TYR A 499 -31.05 19.56 20.91
CA TYR A 499 -31.09 18.80 22.16
C TYR A 499 -29.72 18.79 22.87
N MET A 500 -28.64 18.69 22.10
CA MET A 500 -27.27 18.63 22.62
C MET A 500 -26.66 20.00 22.93
N ASP A 501 -27.09 21.05 22.24
CA ASP A 501 -26.63 22.43 22.43
C ASP A 501 -27.80 23.33 22.86
N ASN A 502 -28.16 23.27 24.13
CA ASN A 502 -29.27 24.02 24.73
C ASN A 502 -28.92 25.52 24.97
N SER A 503 -27.83 26.00 24.40
CA SER A 503 -27.38 27.38 24.59
C SER A 503 -28.27 28.37 23.82
N ALA A 504 -29.19 29.03 24.51
CA ALA A 504 -30.12 29.98 23.99
C ALA A 504 -29.52 31.32 23.48
N SER A 505 -28.22 31.46 23.39
CA SER A 505 -27.57 32.72 23.04
C SER A 505 -26.73 32.61 21.77
N PRO A 506 -27.08 33.33 20.67
CA PRO A 506 -26.39 33.20 19.38
C PRO A 506 -24.98 33.83 19.31
N ARG A 507 -24.49 34.44 20.37
CA ARG A 507 -23.20 35.14 20.39
C ARG A 507 -22.55 35.05 21.76
N GLN A 508 -22.05 33.88 22.17
CA GLN A 508 -21.08 33.83 23.26
C GLN A 508 -19.72 33.45 22.66
N THR A 509 -18.83 34.46 22.53
CA THR A 509 -17.43 34.30 22.24
C THR A 509 -16.70 34.07 23.57
N GLY A 510 -15.95 32.98 23.68
CA GLY A 510 -15.06 32.75 24.81
C GLY A 510 -15.66 31.96 25.99
N GLU A 511 -16.19 30.77 25.74
CA GLU A 511 -16.57 29.82 26.79
C GLU A 511 -15.36 29.01 27.25
N SER A 512 -15.36 28.59 28.52
CA SER A 512 -14.33 27.69 29.03
C SER A 512 -14.92 26.64 29.96
N ARG A 513 -14.23 25.51 30.05
CA ARG A 513 -14.56 24.41 30.95
C ARG A 513 -13.33 23.93 31.68
N THR A 514 -13.42 23.79 33.00
CA THR A 514 -12.38 23.23 33.86
C THR A 514 -12.92 21.95 34.52
N MET A 515 -12.15 20.84 34.41
CA MET A 515 -12.50 19.58 35.05
C MET A 515 -11.28 18.99 35.74
N ILE A 516 -11.51 18.28 36.84
CA ILE A 516 -10.49 17.56 37.58
C ILE A 516 -10.85 16.09 37.55
N ASP A 517 -10.00 15.26 36.98
CA ASP A 517 -10.13 13.80 36.95
C ASP A 517 -9.23 13.19 38.02
N MET A 518 -9.74 12.18 38.71
CA MET A 518 -8.98 11.42 39.71
C MET A 518 -9.05 9.93 39.39
N ASP A 519 -7.93 9.25 39.48
CA ASP A 519 -7.81 7.81 39.27
C ASP A 519 -6.84 7.22 40.31
N ILE A 520 -7.27 6.24 41.07
CA ILE A 520 -6.45 5.50 42.02
C ILE A 520 -6.53 4.03 41.68
N GLN A 521 -5.40 3.43 41.40
CA GLN A 521 -5.32 2.03 41.02
C GLN A 521 -4.33 1.30 41.92
N GLY A 522 -4.78 0.20 42.53
CA GLY A 522 -3.94 -0.75 43.24
C GLY A 522 -3.90 -2.11 42.57
N TYR A 523 -2.75 -2.72 42.49
CA TYR A 523 -2.60 -4.07 41.95
C TYR A 523 -1.43 -4.80 42.61
N THR A 524 -1.56 -6.12 42.63
CA THR A 524 -0.49 -7.02 43.09
C THR A 524 -0.45 -8.26 42.21
N GLU A 525 0.59 -9.05 42.38
CA GLU A 525 0.79 -10.30 41.69
C GLU A 525 1.24 -11.37 42.70
N ALA A 526 0.56 -12.51 42.66
CA ALA A 526 0.96 -13.71 43.34
C ALA A 526 1.14 -14.83 42.33
N SER A 527 2.27 -15.51 42.37
CA SER A 527 2.51 -16.63 41.45
C SER A 527 3.09 -17.83 42.14
N ARG A 528 2.75 -19.02 41.63
CA ARG A 528 3.33 -20.28 42.04
C ARG A 528 3.78 -21.09 40.85
N ILE A 529 4.97 -21.67 40.98
CA ILE A 529 5.58 -22.49 39.93
C ILE A 529 5.60 -23.95 40.43
N TRP A 530 5.11 -24.84 39.58
CA TRP A 530 5.22 -26.28 39.79
C TRP A 530 6.17 -26.86 38.76
N GLN A 531 7.20 -27.57 39.22
CA GLN A 531 8.05 -28.37 38.35
C GLN A 531 7.32 -29.67 38.00
N ILE A 532 7.17 -29.96 36.70
CA ILE A 532 6.44 -31.11 36.17
C ILE A 532 7.32 -32.05 35.35
N GLY A 533 8.52 -31.63 35.00
CA GLY A 533 9.46 -32.42 34.22
C GLY A 533 10.90 -31.93 34.38
N ASP A 534 11.84 -32.76 33.96
CA ASP A 534 13.28 -32.45 33.98
C ASP A 534 13.77 -32.20 32.55
N GLU A 535 14.42 -31.06 32.34
CA GLU A 535 14.99 -30.67 31.04
C GLU A 535 15.99 -31.73 30.51
N SER A 536 16.65 -32.49 31.38
CA SER A 536 17.62 -33.52 31.01
C SER A 536 17.00 -34.77 30.39
N SER A 537 15.70 -34.98 30.53
CA SER A 537 14.99 -36.19 30.09
C SER A 537 15.02 -36.41 28.57
N ILE A 538 15.23 -35.35 27.77
CA ILE A 538 15.47 -35.47 26.33
C ILE A 538 16.96 -35.21 26.07
N PRO A 539 17.74 -36.22 25.67
CA PRO A 539 19.16 -36.03 25.33
C PRO A 539 19.36 -35.03 24.18
N LEU A 540 20.41 -34.23 24.28
CA LEU A 540 20.85 -33.32 23.24
C LEU A 540 21.51 -34.09 22.09
N LYS A 541 20.68 -34.60 21.18
CA LYS A 541 21.11 -35.31 19.97
C LYS A 541 20.30 -34.82 18.79
N PRO A 542 20.89 -34.80 17.58
CA PRO A 542 20.18 -34.40 16.36
C PRO A 542 18.90 -35.22 16.10
N GLU A 543 18.88 -36.51 16.45
CA GLU A 543 17.72 -37.40 16.34
C GLU A 543 16.51 -36.96 17.19
N ASN A 544 16.73 -36.07 18.14
CA ASN A 544 15.69 -35.52 19.02
C ASN A 544 15.24 -34.11 18.57
N ALA A 545 15.62 -33.68 17.39
CA ALA A 545 15.17 -32.39 16.82
C ALA A 545 13.65 -32.27 16.80
N GLY A 546 13.13 -31.14 17.28
CA GLY A 546 11.69 -30.88 17.36
C GLY A 546 10.97 -31.50 18.55
N LYS A 547 11.62 -32.43 19.33
CA LYS A 547 11.01 -32.96 20.53
C LYS A 547 10.89 -31.88 21.59
N GLN A 548 9.70 -31.76 22.14
CA GLN A 548 9.34 -30.79 23.17
C GLN A 548 9.06 -31.50 24.48
N MET A 549 9.38 -30.87 25.60
CA MET A 549 9.08 -31.33 26.93
C MET A 549 8.61 -30.19 27.80
N TRP A 550 7.60 -30.44 28.59
CA TRP A 550 7.13 -29.48 29.59
C TRP A 550 7.93 -29.65 30.86
N THR A 551 8.45 -28.55 31.36
CA THR A 551 9.34 -28.56 32.52
C THR A 551 8.71 -27.95 33.75
N ALA A 552 7.87 -26.93 33.55
CA ALA A 552 7.18 -26.27 34.65
C ALA A 552 5.84 -25.66 34.19
N VAL A 553 4.95 -25.45 35.15
CA VAL A 553 3.72 -24.66 35.00
C VAL A 553 3.73 -23.58 36.06
N ARG A 554 3.49 -22.32 35.63
CA ARG A 554 3.30 -21.18 36.53
C ARG A 554 1.82 -20.80 36.50
N HIS A 555 1.21 -20.71 37.66
CA HIS A 555 -0.09 -20.06 37.85
C HIS A 555 0.15 -18.71 38.51
N GLU A 556 -0.39 -17.69 37.91
CA GLU A 556 -0.26 -16.30 38.34
C GLU A 556 -1.65 -15.71 38.54
N ILE A 557 -1.85 -15.04 39.66
CA ILE A 557 -3.07 -14.35 40.04
C ILE A 557 -2.75 -12.89 40.21
N GLN A 558 -3.46 -12.03 39.45
CA GLN A 558 -3.29 -10.58 39.47
C GLN A 558 -4.60 -9.91 39.89
N PRO A 559 -4.83 -9.67 41.18
CA PRO A 559 -5.93 -8.83 41.65
C PRO A 559 -5.62 -7.36 41.36
N ARG A 560 -6.65 -6.63 40.96
CA ARG A 560 -6.59 -5.17 40.69
C ARG A 560 -7.86 -4.53 41.25
N ILE A 561 -7.70 -3.36 41.82
CA ILE A 561 -8.78 -2.47 42.24
C ILE A 561 -8.51 -1.08 41.64
N ARG A 562 -9.54 -0.43 41.13
CA ARG A 562 -9.43 0.91 40.56
C ARG A 562 -10.63 1.73 40.94
N TYR A 563 -10.40 2.92 41.44
CA TYR A 563 -11.40 3.95 41.66
C TYR A 563 -11.15 5.11 40.72
N SER A 564 -12.18 5.49 39.94
CA SER A 564 -12.10 6.58 38.98
C SER A 564 -13.22 7.57 39.23
N ARG A 565 -12.89 8.86 39.27
CA ARG A 565 -13.86 9.93 39.50
C ARG A 565 -13.62 11.09 38.55
N THR A 566 -14.68 11.47 37.83
CA THR A 566 -14.80 12.71 37.06
C THR A 566 -16.06 13.41 37.55
N PRO A 567 -15.98 14.53 38.28
CA PRO A 567 -17.14 15.18 38.86
C PRO A 567 -18.04 15.77 37.77
N HIS A 568 -19.31 15.93 38.11
CA HIS A 568 -20.25 16.65 37.25
C HIS A 568 -19.77 18.12 37.12
N VAL A 569 -19.73 18.61 35.86
CA VAL A 569 -19.47 20.02 35.54
C VAL A 569 -20.55 20.51 34.61
N ASP A 570 -21.07 21.71 34.89
CA ASP A 570 -22.04 22.36 34.00
C ASP A 570 -21.39 22.64 32.64
N GLN A 571 -21.96 22.07 31.60
CA GLN A 571 -21.49 22.15 30.21
C GLN A 571 -22.59 22.70 29.27
N GLU A 572 -23.71 23.17 29.80
CA GLU A 572 -24.85 23.62 29.00
C GLU A 572 -24.52 24.82 28.11
N LYS A 573 -23.61 25.68 28.57
CA LYS A 573 -23.19 26.87 27.84
C LYS A 573 -22.08 26.57 26.80
N ASN A 574 -21.38 25.42 26.92
CA ASN A 574 -20.30 25.08 26.02
C ASN A 574 -20.83 24.67 24.65
N PRO A 575 -20.22 25.14 23.56
CA PRO A 575 -20.59 24.74 22.22
C PRO A 575 -20.41 23.23 22.04
N PHE A 576 -21.25 22.65 21.20
CA PHE A 576 -21.16 21.24 20.82
C PHE A 576 -20.59 21.12 19.40
N TYR A 577 -19.34 20.73 19.29
CA TYR A 577 -18.71 20.40 18.00
C TYR A 577 -18.73 18.89 17.75
N LEU A 578 -18.34 18.11 18.76
CA LEU A 578 -18.19 16.66 18.70
C LEU A 578 -18.75 16.01 19.97
N MET A 579 -19.01 14.71 19.92
CA MET A 579 -19.44 13.96 21.11
C MET A 579 -18.42 14.04 22.26
N GLU A 580 -17.13 14.19 21.95
CA GLU A 580 -16.04 14.37 22.91
C GLU A 580 -16.17 15.67 23.72
N ASP A 581 -16.96 16.63 23.27
CA ASP A 581 -17.21 17.88 23.98
C ASP A 581 -18.18 17.74 25.17
N ARG A 582 -18.87 16.63 25.26
CA ARG A 582 -19.74 16.30 26.40
C ARG A 582 -19.09 15.19 27.22
N ILE A 583 -18.52 15.56 28.36
CA ILE A 583 -17.86 14.63 29.29
C ILE A 583 -18.88 14.27 30.36
N LEU A 584 -19.25 13.01 30.40
CA LEU A 584 -20.16 12.49 31.41
C LEU A 584 -19.46 12.38 32.76
N PRO A 585 -20.17 12.67 33.88
CA PRO A 585 -19.68 12.41 35.21
C PRO A 585 -19.42 10.92 35.38
N ARG A 586 -18.40 10.60 36.15
CA ARG A 586 -17.98 9.23 36.44
C ARG A 586 -17.62 9.12 37.89
N ASP A 587 -18.12 8.12 38.58
CA ASP A 587 -17.81 7.82 39.96
C ASP A 587 -17.92 6.32 40.16
N GLU A 588 -16.85 5.58 39.85
CA GLU A 588 -16.88 4.13 39.79
C GLU A 588 -15.71 3.47 40.49
N LEU A 589 -16.01 2.34 41.14
CA LEU A 589 -15.05 1.41 41.69
C LEU A 589 -15.09 0.12 40.85
N THR A 590 -13.97 -0.23 40.23
CA THR A 590 -13.82 -1.51 39.51
C THR A 590 -12.83 -2.41 40.24
N TYR A 591 -13.09 -3.70 40.25
CA TYR A 591 -12.17 -4.70 40.77
C TYR A 591 -12.12 -5.91 39.84
N SER A 592 -10.94 -6.45 39.67
CA SER A 592 -10.73 -7.58 38.77
C SER A 592 -9.66 -8.54 39.31
N ILE A 593 -9.82 -9.81 38.99
CA ILE A 593 -8.82 -10.85 39.23
C ILE A 593 -8.50 -11.48 37.86
N THR A 594 -7.25 -11.36 37.45
CA THR A 594 -6.75 -12.03 36.25
C THR A 594 -5.96 -13.26 36.68
N ASN A 595 -6.25 -14.41 36.11
CA ASN A 595 -5.50 -15.63 36.29
C ASN A 595 -4.80 -15.99 34.97
N ILE A 596 -3.53 -16.33 35.07
CA ILE A 596 -2.72 -16.72 33.93
C ILE A 596 -2.03 -18.06 34.30
N VAL A 597 -2.21 -19.04 33.43
CA VAL A 597 -1.49 -20.33 33.55
C VAL A 597 -0.54 -20.41 32.37
N THR A 598 0.75 -20.31 32.65
CA THR A 598 1.82 -20.35 31.64
C THR A 598 2.61 -21.64 31.81
N ARG A 599 2.82 -22.40 30.76
CA ARG A 599 3.78 -23.49 30.73
C ARG A 599 5.15 -23.04 30.30
N LYS A 600 6.18 -23.56 30.93
CA LYS A 600 7.55 -23.55 30.45
C LYS A 600 7.86 -24.89 29.80
N GLY A 601 8.45 -24.91 28.66
CA GLY A 601 8.94 -26.10 27.99
C GLY A 601 10.32 -25.91 27.41
N SER A 602 10.96 -27.00 27.09
CA SER A 602 12.20 -27.03 26.33
C SER A 602 11.98 -27.77 25.00
N ILE A 603 12.65 -27.30 23.95
CA ILE A 603 12.68 -27.92 22.63
C ILE A 603 14.14 -28.12 22.19
N VAL A 604 14.42 -29.26 21.60
CA VAL A 604 15.72 -29.54 21.00
C VAL A 604 15.69 -28.98 19.55
N SER A 605 16.54 -28.02 19.28
CA SER A 605 16.77 -27.46 17.94
C SER A 605 18.12 -27.93 17.42
N VAL A 606 18.25 -28.15 16.11
CA VAL A 606 19.49 -28.53 15.43
C VAL A 606 19.89 -27.42 14.50
N THR A 607 21.15 -27.01 14.58
CA THR A 607 21.76 -26.02 13.69
C THR A 607 22.96 -26.65 12.98
N GLY A 608 23.17 -26.34 11.70
CA GLY A 608 24.21 -26.90 10.84
C GLY A 608 23.69 -27.95 9.85
N GLU A 609 24.46 -28.24 8.82
CA GLU A 609 24.16 -29.24 7.79
C GLU A 609 25.17 -30.38 7.80
N GLY A 610 24.73 -31.61 7.46
CA GLY A 610 25.55 -32.81 7.37
C GLY A 610 26.18 -33.23 8.71
N ASP A 611 27.45 -33.64 8.69
CA ASP A 611 28.19 -34.13 9.87
C ASP A 611 28.51 -33.08 10.95
N LYS A 612 28.17 -31.79 10.71
CA LYS A 612 28.37 -30.69 11.65
C LYS A 612 27.08 -30.22 12.35
N GLN A 613 26.14 -31.11 12.52
CA GLN A 613 24.90 -30.80 13.25
C GLN A 613 25.14 -30.70 14.75
N GLU A 614 24.85 -29.52 15.33
CA GLU A 614 24.85 -29.31 16.78
C GLU A 614 23.40 -29.23 17.30
N ALA A 615 23.10 -30.06 18.29
CA ALA A 615 21.83 -30.00 18.98
C ALA A 615 21.91 -28.98 20.12
N ARG A 616 20.99 -28.02 20.16
CA ARG A 616 20.85 -27.01 21.21
C ARG A 616 19.48 -27.09 21.85
N ARG A 617 19.43 -26.79 23.14
CA ARG A 617 18.16 -26.67 23.86
C ARG A 617 17.71 -25.23 23.91
N SER A 618 16.47 -24.99 23.47
CA SER A 618 15.81 -23.69 23.54
C SER A 618 14.63 -23.77 24.51
N THR A 619 14.46 -22.77 25.36
CA THR A 619 13.31 -22.66 26.26
C THR A 619 12.19 -21.89 25.59
N PHE A 620 10.96 -22.32 25.73
CA PHE A 620 9.79 -21.59 25.29
C PHE A 620 8.77 -21.44 26.43
N TYR A 621 7.96 -20.39 26.34
CA TYR A 621 6.86 -20.13 27.24
C TYR A 621 5.58 -20.02 26.43
N GLN A 622 4.49 -20.58 26.96
CA GLN A 622 3.19 -20.52 26.32
C GLN A 622 2.09 -20.38 27.37
N ASP A 623 1.24 -19.35 27.18
CA ASP A 623 0.04 -19.22 28.00
C ASP A 623 -0.95 -20.34 27.61
N LEU A 624 -1.34 -21.14 28.58
CA LEU A 624 -2.32 -22.23 28.44
C LEU A 624 -3.73 -21.72 28.67
N LEU A 625 -3.86 -20.83 29.63
CA LEU A 625 -5.14 -20.29 30.05
C LEU A 625 -4.93 -18.87 30.56
N ARG A 626 -5.76 -17.95 30.09
CA ARG A 626 -5.90 -16.62 30.66
C ARG A 626 -7.39 -16.32 30.80
N TRP A 627 -7.82 -16.04 32.04
CA TRP A 627 -9.18 -15.60 32.28
C TRP A 627 -9.20 -14.46 33.28
N ARG A 628 -10.13 -13.53 33.11
CA ARG A 628 -10.33 -12.35 33.96
C ARG A 628 -11.78 -12.30 34.39
N ILE A 629 -11.99 -12.16 35.69
CA ILE A 629 -13.28 -11.75 36.25
C ILE A 629 -13.16 -10.31 36.64
N GLU A 630 -14.10 -9.51 36.19
CA GLU A 630 -14.19 -8.08 36.50
C GLU A 630 -15.60 -7.74 36.90
N SER A 631 -15.72 -6.93 37.93
CA SER A 631 -16.99 -6.36 38.38
C SER A 631 -16.73 -4.92 38.87
N GLY A 632 -17.77 -4.15 39.01
CA GLY A 632 -17.65 -2.76 39.46
C GLY A 632 -18.94 -2.27 40.07
N TYR A 633 -18.82 -1.13 40.72
CA TYR A 633 -19.95 -0.41 41.28
C TYR A 633 -19.90 1.04 40.80
N ASP A 634 -20.98 1.49 40.17
CA ASP A 634 -21.15 2.86 39.71
C ASP A 634 -21.96 3.65 40.76
N PHE A 635 -21.26 4.54 41.49
CA PHE A 635 -21.86 5.38 42.49
C PHE A 635 -22.75 6.48 41.88
N GLU A 636 -22.47 6.88 40.63
CA GLU A 636 -23.26 7.91 39.94
C GLU A 636 -24.65 7.37 39.57
N GLU A 637 -24.69 6.16 39.00
CA GLU A 637 -25.95 5.48 38.67
C GLU A 637 -26.74 5.14 39.92
N ALA A 638 -26.10 4.69 40.97
CA ALA A 638 -26.75 4.40 42.24
C ALA A 638 -27.35 5.64 42.92
N ARG A 639 -26.81 6.84 42.62
CA ARG A 639 -27.43 8.10 43.08
C ARG A 639 -28.63 8.47 42.23
N ARG A 640 -28.62 8.25 40.93
CA ARG A 640 -29.74 8.54 40.02
C ARG A 640 -30.97 7.70 40.33
N ASP A 641 -30.79 6.42 40.65
CA ASP A 641 -31.90 5.55 41.01
C ASP A 641 -32.61 6.00 42.28
N ARG A 642 -31.88 6.56 43.26
CA ARG A 642 -32.51 7.11 44.45
C ARG A 642 -33.39 8.33 44.20
N TYR A 643 -33.11 9.13 43.17
CA TYR A 643 -33.94 10.29 42.79
C TYR A 643 -35.12 9.94 41.87
N ARG A 644 -35.21 8.69 41.38
CA ARG A 644 -36.36 8.19 40.63
C ARG A 644 -37.47 7.66 41.49
N ASP A 645 -37.15 7.25 42.71
CA ASP A 645 -38.11 6.70 43.67
C ASP A 645 -38.66 7.77 44.64
N GLU A 646 -38.21 9.03 44.56
CA GLU A 646 -38.77 10.22 45.20
C GLU A 646 -39.58 11.04 44.16
#